data_df016840b55ea2a3499542ae5e79f219
#
_entry.id   df016840b55ea2a3499542ae5e79f219
#
_cell.length_a   1.000
_cell.length_b   1.000
_cell.length_c   1.000
_cell.angle_alpha   90.00
_cell.angle_beta   90.00
_cell.angle_gamma   90.00
#
_symmetry.space_group_name_H-M   'P 1'
#
loop_
_entity.id
_entity.type
_entity.pdbx_description
1 polymer ?
#
loop_
_entity_poly.entity_id
_entity_poly.type
_entity_poly.pdbx_seq_one_letter_code
_entity_poly.pdbx_strand_id
1 'polypeptide(L)'
;MQKLAFEKNKDLMPKTPFAFSAFVGTLCLICTALWLFFPYSPISLHAISEIIPDRAVIDDNGSTKLEGVIYFVRQSYMTAAAEQHIWPIYLYIGASFIALTLCLIGLKKWAQIPRNYFFGGFIVWAGLIFWTNTHRSIAEISWVFIDQLNSLGIISLITIGVLLSAAIPRLLFQVGDSSEFKQSSRNWIIFFGFSLVNLLLTYGKEFLSWDIKYAIPGFLFGQIAWLAYSFQAGQLNALLRWGINLFGLSTILYFFISGNDPGISAFVHWTLICQSIMLLLFPLFIISNFRTPIKQNLPVYKIVHKAPHLDLRLLYVGVFIMGSAWVYAKNASVLHQFQAAFYNERGDISMHAENRKSAEFAYQQAMLHSKLNAKSNLSLAAIALQANDNESAAYYLATSLQKHASERAYLTLATIYHTNDHAFEALFMLQKAQTQFPSSLEITTALAKQFETLKSLDSATYYYQKAFELDPNSPISTGNLLYSQKSSVANSVESDPAVAANSLAIALKTGKSTPIAAPATAQSPGIDLRQWAYVYNYQMYAKNQAPEHPLSQWAKNPLTEAAFPEQSLLHAWQDYHHGKPLQALQKIDLLIKKDTATQATGLQNMLSFWKTSLLKPQSIQAIHTLQEAKKAIEQHPFQVDVLQQAFPILNQYKQEKMAYDAALAALQWNEGIPVYYLIFAMQAYQIGEITYGNEAAQQLNIRNPSIYSANQATLNKAKAEAIRRQNF
;
A
#
# COMPACT_ATOMS: atom_id res chain seq x y z
N MET A 1 44.88 -33.97 47.31
CA MET A 1 43.38 -34.03 47.22
C MET A 1 42.73 -32.88 46.48
N GLN A 2 43.26 -31.64 46.46
CA GLN A 2 42.63 -30.54 45.69
C GLN A 2 42.81 -30.64 44.15
N LYS A 3 43.84 -31.29 43.63
CA LYS A 3 44.01 -31.53 42.17
C LYS A 3 43.03 -32.54 41.61
N LEU A 4 42.69 -33.58 42.36
CA LEU A 4 41.74 -34.61 41.95
C LEU A 4 40.27 -34.13 41.93
N ALA A 5 39.92 -33.12 42.74
CA ALA A 5 38.59 -32.49 42.71
C ALA A 5 38.44 -31.55 41.49
N PHE A 6 39.55 -31.05 40.93
CA PHE A 6 39.55 -30.15 39.80
C PHE A 6 39.42 -30.91 38.43
N GLU A 7 39.96 -32.12 38.36
CA GLU A 7 39.79 -32.94 37.14
C GLU A 7 38.39 -33.56 37.02
N LYS A 8 37.76 -33.91 38.12
CA LYS A 8 36.41 -34.46 38.13
C LYS A 8 35.32 -33.47 37.69
N ASN A 9 35.62 -32.15 37.67
CA ASN A 9 34.69 -31.10 37.24
C ASN A 9 34.87 -30.67 35.80
N LYS A 10 35.85 -31.20 35.08
CA LYS A 10 36.04 -30.91 33.62
C LYS A 10 35.03 -31.63 32.73
N ASP A 11 34.52 -32.79 33.19
CA ASP A 11 33.54 -33.59 32.43
C ASP A 11 32.09 -33.14 32.61
N LEU A 12 31.84 -32.12 33.43
CA LEU A 12 30.50 -31.56 33.68
C LEU A 12 30.21 -30.28 32.89
N MET A 13 31.05 -29.92 31.91
CA MET A 13 30.65 -28.88 30.96
C MET A 13 29.70 -29.49 29.94
N PRO A 14 28.41 -29.14 29.95
CA PRO A 14 27.49 -29.68 28.96
C PRO A 14 27.92 -29.20 27.57
N LYS A 15 28.12 -30.16 26.65
CA LYS A 15 28.38 -29.89 25.22
C LYS A 15 27.24 -29.16 24.50
N THR A 16 26.18 -28.80 25.21
CA THR A 16 24.95 -28.14 24.75
C THR A 16 24.96 -26.61 24.63
N PRO A 17 25.95 -25.86 25.15
CA PRO A 17 25.91 -24.39 25.13
C PRO A 17 26.00 -23.77 23.73
N PHE A 18 26.82 -24.35 22.85
CA PHE A 18 27.06 -23.79 21.52
C PHE A 18 25.83 -23.89 20.60
N ALA A 19 25.12 -25.01 20.64
CA ALA A 19 23.91 -25.20 19.85
C ALA A 19 22.77 -24.25 20.22
N PHE A 20 22.69 -23.86 21.50
CA PHE A 20 21.69 -22.89 21.95
C PHE A 20 22.05 -21.46 21.60
N SER A 21 23.29 -21.04 21.79
CA SER A 21 23.72 -19.70 21.35
C SER A 21 23.59 -19.51 19.83
N ALA A 22 23.89 -20.58 19.07
CA ALA A 22 23.64 -20.62 17.64
C ALA A 22 22.14 -20.51 17.31
N PHE A 23 21.28 -21.24 18.02
CA PHE A 23 19.81 -21.17 17.86
C PHE A 23 19.26 -19.77 18.15
N VAL A 24 19.61 -19.17 19.28
CA VAL A 24 19.16 -17.80 19.62
C VAL A 24 19.75 -16.77 18.67
N GLY A 25 21.02 -16.89 18.28
CA GLY A 25 21.64 -16.04 17.29
C GLY A 25 20.91 -16.14 15.92
N THR A 26 20.60 -17.35 15.49
CA THR A 26 19.82 -17.60 14.27
C THR A 26 18.41 -17.02 14.39
N LEU A 27 17.75 -17.20 15.53
CA LEU A 27 16.41 -16.63 15.76
C LEU A 27 16.45 -15.10 15.75
N CYS A 28 17.46 -14.46 16.38
CA CYS A 28 17.65 -13.00 16.31
C CYS A 28 17.90 -12.53 14.87
N LEU A 29 18.67 -13.27 14.08
CA LEU A 29 18.89 -12.96 12.66
C LEU A 29 17.61 -13.11 11.85
N ILE A 30 16.82 -14.16 12.08
CA ILE A 30 15.52 -14.36 11.45
C ILE A 30 14.57 -13.22 11.83
N CYS A 31 14.53 -12.81 13.11
CA CYS A 31 13.70 -11.71 13.58
C CYS A 31 14.10 -10.38 12.96
N THR A 32 15.42 -10.13 12.86
CA THR A 32 15.93 -8.92 12.20
C THR A 32 15.62 -8.94 10.71
N ALA A 33 15.76 -10.09 10.05
CA ALA A 33 15.38 -10.26 8.66
C ALA A 33 13.87 -10.05 8.46
N LEU A 34 13.03 -10.67 9.27
CA LEU A 34 11.57 -10.49 9.22
C LEU A 34 11.18 -9.02 9.41
N TRP A 35 11.84 -8.31 10.33
CA TRP A 35 11.60 -6.88 10.52
C TRP A 35 12.03 -6.02 9.33
N LEU A 36 13.17 -6.34 8.72
CA LEU A 36 13.68 -5.62 7.54
C LEU A 36 12.82 -5.88 6.29
N PHE A 37 12.36 -7.12 6.09
CA PHE A 37 11.59 -7.51 4.91
C PHE A 37 10.07 -7.30 5.04
N PHE A 38 9.55 -7.26 6.28
CA PHE A 38 8.12 -7.08 6.56
C PHE A 38 7.90 -5.95 7.58
N PRO A 39 8.24 -4.70 7.23
CA PRO A 39 7.96 -3.58 8.12
C PRO A 39 6.45 -3.48 8.32
N TYR A 40 6.02 -3.56 9.57
CA TYR A 40 4.62 -3.36 9.90
C TYR A 40 4.19 -1.95 9.53
N SER A 41 3.16 -1.85 8.71
CA SER A 41 2.47 -0.59 8.49
C SER A 41 0.98 -0.88 8.32
N PRO A 42 0.10 -0.25 9.10
CA PRO A 42 -1.34 -0.36 8.92
C PRO A 42 -1.82 0.38 7.66
N ILE A 43 -0.91 1.01 6.94
CA ILE A 43 -1.14 1.69 5.67
C ILE A 43 -0.33 0.99 4.60
N SER A 44 -1.01 0.49 3.58
CA SER A 44 -0.41 -0.11 2.39
C SER A 44 -0.14 0.95 1.32
N LEU A 45 0.82 0.68 0.47
CA LEU A 45 1.15 1.50 -0.68
C LEU A 45 0.92 0.69 -1.94
N HIS A 46 0.10 1.21 -2.84
CA HIS A 46 -0.25 0.56 -4.10
C HIS A 46 0.05 1.49 -5.26
N ALA A 47 0.66 0.96 -6.31
CA ALA A 47 0.77 1.68 -7.56
C ALA A 47 -0.61 1.72 -8.24
N ILE A 48 -1.05 2.91 -8.61
CA ILE A 48 -2.27 3.13 -9.38
C ILE A 48 -1.90 3.73 -10.74
N SER A 49 -2.70 3.40 -11.74
CA SER A 49 -2.52 3.89 -13.10
C SER A 49 -3.74 4.72 -13.50
N GLU A 50 -3.48 5.85 -14.10
CA GLU A 50 -4.48 6.76 -14.65
C GLU A 50 -4.24 6.88 -16.14
N ILE A 51 -5.30 6.84 -16.93
CA ILE A 51 -5.24 7.10 -18.36
C ILE A 51 -5.55 8.56 -18.65
N ILE A 52 -4.69 9.22 -19.40
CA ILE A 52 -4.80 10.64 -19.71
C ILE A 52 -4.98 10.81 -21.20
N PRO A 53 -6.15 11.30 -21.63
CA PRO A 53 -6.40 11.53 -23.05
C PRO A 53 -5.54 12.70 -23.55
N ASP A 54 -4.99 12.54 -24.77
CA ASP A 54 -4.31 13.60 -25.50
C ASP A 54 -4.74 13.54 -26.99
N ARG A 55 -4.53 14.61 -27.73
CA ARG A 55 -4.87 14.69 -29.14
C ARG A 55 -3.68 14.29 -29.98
N ALA A 56 -3.92 13.43 -30.98
CA ALA A 56 -2.96 13.15 -32.03
C ALA A 56 -3.58 13.39 -33.39
N VAL A 57 -2.80 13.94 -34.30
CA VAL A 57 -3.17 14.03 -35.70
C VAL A 57 -2.68 12.75 -36.35
N ILE A 58 -3.61 11.86 -36.68
CA ILE A 58 -3.31 10.58 -37.30
C ILE A 58 -3.45 10.76 -38.82
N ASP A 59 -2.37 10.52 -39.53
CA ASP A 59 -2.38 10.59 -40.99
C ASP A 59 -3.00 9.31 -41.57
N ASP A 60 -4.17 9.44 -42.20
CA ASP A 60 -4.87 8.32 -42.83
C ASP A 60 -4.47 8.24 -44.30
N ASN A 61 -3.44 7.47 -44.61
CA ASN A 61 -2.97 7.14 -45.97
C ASN A 61 -2.76 8.33 -46.93
N GLY A 62 -2.24 9.45 -46.42
CA GLY A 62 -1.72 10.54 -47.26
C GLY A 62 -2.75 11.56 -47.76
N SER A 63 -4.02 11.48 -47.39
CA SER A 63 -5.04 12.41 -47.89
C SER A 63 -5.91 13.11 -46.84
N THR A 64 -6.02 12.58 -45.62
CA THR A 64 -6.83 13.21 -44.57
C THR A 64 -6.13 13.09 -43.20
N LYS A 65 -5.86 14.25 -42.57
CA LYS A 65 -5.37 14.30 -41.19
C LYS A 65 -6.57 14.14 -40.26
N LEU A 66 -6.67 12.99 -39.61
CA LEU A 66 -7.67 12.72 -38.59
C LEU A 66 -7.14 13.13 -37.22
N GLU A 67 -7.84 14.01 -36.50
CA GLU A 67 -7.58 14.21 -35.08
C GLU A 67 -8.22 13.06 -34.31
N GLY A 68 -7.38 12.18 -33.78
CA GLY A 68 -7.80 11.10 -32.87
C GLY A 68 -7.43 11.39 -31.41
N VAL A 69 -8.08 10.70 -30.51
CA VAL A 69 -7.68 10.69 -29.09
C VAL A 69 -6.69 9.55 -28.90
N ILE A 70 -5.58 9.82 -28.24
CA ILE A 70 -4.60 8.84 -27.79
C ILE A 70 -4.55 8.87 -26.27
N TYR A 71 -4.12 7.79 -25.67
CA TYR A 71 -4.06 7.71 -24.22
C TYR A 71 -2.64 7.52 -23.73
N PHE A 72 -2.22 8.42 -22.83
CA PHE A 72 -1.03 8.23 -22.02
C PHE A 72 -1.40 7.56 -20.71
N VAL A 73 -0.48 6.76 -20.17
CA VAL A 73 -0.60 6.17 -18.84
C VAL A 73 0.31 6.92 -17.91
N ARG A 74 -0.28 7.48 -16.85
CA ARG A 74 0.44 8.05 -15.72
C ARG A 74 0.28 7.11 -14.53
N GLN A 75 1.38 6.77 -13.89
CA GLN A 75 1.37 5.94 -12.69
C GLN A 75 1.72 6.78 -11.46
N SER A 76 1.02 6.53 -10.39
CA SER A 76 1.26 7.19 -9.10
C SER A 76 1.06 6.18 -7.96
N TYR A 77 1.38 6.59 -6.75
CA TYR A 77 1.20 5.76 -5.58
C TYR A 77 0.00 6.25 -4.77
N MET A 78 -0.86 5.32 -4.39
CA MET A 78 -1.98 5.55 -3.49
C MET A 78 -1.79 4.75 -2.23
N THR A 79 -2.13 5.36 -1.11
CA THR A 79 -2.11 4.70 0.19
C THR A 79 -3.54 4.32 0.60
N ALA A 80 -3.68 3.13 1.17
CA ALA A 80 -4.93 2.63 1.69
C ALA A 80 -4.71 2.00 3.07
N ALA A 81 -5.77 1.85 3.86
CA ALA A 81 -5.70 1.07 5.07
C ALA A 81 -5.34 -0.38 4.71
N ALA A 82 -4.26 -0.89 5.30
CA ALA A 82 -3.79 -2.25 5.05
C ALA A 82 -4.60 -3.27 5.87
N GLU A 83 -4.83 -4.42 5.30
CA GLU A 83 -5.26 -5.58 6.08
C GLU A 83 -4.11 -6.03 6.99
N GLN A 84 -4.39 -6.16 8.28
CA GLN A 84 -3.39 -6.59 9.23
C GLN A 84 -3.17 -8.10 9.10
N HIS A 85 -1.92 -8.51 8.90
CA HIS A 85 -1.59 -9.92 8.85
C HIS A 85 -1.75 -10.58 10.22
N ILE A 86 -2.53 -11.64 10.29
CA ILE A 86 -2.87 -12.36 11.53
C ILE A 86 -1.72 -13.26 12.05
N TRP A 87 -0.79 -13.67 11.15
CA TRP A 87 0.26 -14.62 11.49
C TRP A 87 1.21 -14.19 12.63
N PRO A 88 1.55 -12.88 12.84
CA PRO A 88 2.41 -12.48 13.94
C PRO A 88 1.76 -12.76 15.30
N ILE A 89 0.45 -12.56 15.41
CA ILE A 89 -0.32 -12.83 16.62
C ILE A 89 -0.33 -14.32 16.93
N TYR A 90 -0.58 -15.18 15.93
CA TYR A 90 -0.55 -16.62 16.14
C TYR A 90 0.83 -17.15 16.51
N LEU A 91 1.89 -16.62 15.89
CA LEU A 91 3.26 -16.97 16.25
C LEU A 91 3.56 -16.58 17.72
N TYR A 92 3.16 -15.39 18.12
CA TYR A 92 3.32 -14.89 19.50
C TYR A 92 2.55 -15.76 20.50
N ILE A 93 1.28 -16.05 20.23
CA ILE A 93 0.44 -16.91 21.08
C ILE A 93 1.06 -18.30 21.23
N GLY A 94 1.47 -18.92 20.12
CA GLY A 94 2.08 -20.25 20.11
C GLY A 94 3.39 -20.30 20.93
N ALA A 95 4.28 -19.35 20.69
CA ALA A 95 5.55 -19.23 21.41
C ALA A 95 5.34 -18.96 22.90
N SER A 96 4.38 -18.08 23.24
CA SER A 96 4.03 -17.75 24.62
C SER A 96 3.42 -18.96 25.36
N PHE A 97 2.62 -19.77 24.68
CA PHE A 97 2.06 -21.00 25.25
C PHE A 97 3.15 -22.05 25.54
N ILE A 98 4.10 -22.24 24.63
CA ILE A 98 5.27 -23.09 24.84
C ILE A 98 6.11 -22.59 26.02
N ALA A 99 6.36 -21.27 26.07
CA ALA A 99 7.12 -20.62 27.12
C ALA A 99 6.45 -20.82 28.49
N LEU A 100 5.14 -20.59 28.59
CA LEU A 100 4.35 -20.80 29.80
C LEU A 100 4.45 -22.26 30.25
N THR A 101 4.31 -23.22 29.35
CA THR A 101 4.45 -24.64 29.65
C THR A 101 5.83 -24.98 30.23
N LEU A 102 6.90 -24.42 29.63
CA LEU A 102 8.26 -24.60 30.14
C LEU A 102 8.44 -23.97 31.52
N CYS A 103 7.89 -22.77 31.76
CA CYS A 103 7.89 -22.12 33.06
C CYS A 103 7.18 -22.96 34.14
N LEU A 104 6.01 -23.48 33.82
CA LEU A 104 5.22 -24.30 34.74
C LEU A 104 5.94 -25.59 35.12
N ILE A 105 6.51 -26.31 34.13
CA ILE A 105 7.30 -27.54 34.38
C ILE A 105 8.56 -27.20 35.18
N GLY A 106 9.20 -26.06 34.87
CA GLY A 106 10.39 -25.59 35.58
C GLY A 106 10.11 -25.25 37.05
N LEU A 107 9.01 -24.53 37.32
CA LEU A 107 8.54 -24.20 38.65
C LEU A 107 8.22 -25.45 39.49
N LYS A 108 7.52 -26.42 38.86
CA LYS A 108 7.23 -27.69 39.53
C LYS A 108 8.51 -28.41 39.95
N LYS A 109 9.53 -28.49 39.10
CA LYS A 109 10.82 -29.11 39.43
C LYS A 109 11.59 -28.33 40.48
N TRP A 110 11.54 -27.00 40.44
CA TRP A 110 12.27 -26.12 41.34
C TRP A 110 11.68 -26.07 42.76
N ALA A 111 10.33 -25.95 42.83
CA ALA A 111 9.62 -25.85 44.12
C ALA A 111 9.21 -27.22 44.69
N GLN A 112 9.56 -28.33 44.02
CA GLN A 112 9.18 -29.70 44.43
C GLN A 112 7.68 -29.87 44.72
N ILE A 113 6.82 -29.10 43.98
CA ILE A 113 5.38 -29.11 44.17
C ILE A 113 4.80 -30.48 43.74
N PRO A 114 4.00 -31.13 44.58
CA PRO A 114 3.32 -32.37 44.22
C PRO A 114 2.44 -32.21 42.98
N ARG A 115 2.44 -33.23 42.10
CA ARG A 115 1.74 -33.17 40.82
C ARG A 115 0.28 -32.77 40.94
N ASN A 116 -0.42 -33.24 41.98
CA ASN A 116 -1.84 -33.01 42.19
C ASN A 116 -2.15 -31.55 42.53
N TYR A 117 -1.32 -30.88 43.35
CA TYR A 117 -1.50 -29.47 43.69
C TYR A 117 -1.20 -28.55 42.50
N PHE A 118 -0.25 -28.95 41.69
CA PHE A 118 0.09 -28.18 40.48
C PHE A 118 -1.05 -28.18 39.46
N PHE A 119 -1.58 -29.37 39.13
CA PHE A 119 -2.74 -29.47 38.25
C PHE A 119 -4.00 -28.87 38.86
N GLY A 120 -4.22 -29.04 40.16
CA GLY A 120 -5.32 -28.41 40.89
C GLY A 120 -5.28 -26.89 40.77
N GLY A 121 -4.12 -26.27 41.00
CA GLY A 121 -3.93 -24.81 40.84
C GLY A 121 -4.20 -24.32 39.43
N PHE A 122 -3.77 -25.07 38.41
CA PHE A 122 -4.03 -24.73 37.02
C PHE A 122 -5.52 -24.84 36.67
N ILE A 123 -6.21 -25.89 37.14
CA ILE A 123 -7.66 -26.06 36.91
C ILE A 123 -8.44 -24.94 37.61
N VAL A 124 -8.05 -24.57 38.86
CA VAL A 124 -8.67 -23.48 39.58
C VAL A 124 -8.48 -22.14 38.85
N TRP A 125 -7.26 -21.87 38.34
CA TRP A 125 -6.98 -20.66 37.56
C TRP A 125 -7.79 -20.61 36.25
N ALA A 126 -7.81 -21.71 35.49
CA ALA A 126 -8.60 -21.80 34.28
C ALA A 126 -10.11 -21.73 34.57
N GLY A 127 -10.57 -22.37 35.65
CA GLY A 127 -11.94 -22.31 36.13
C GLY A 127 -12.36 -20.89 36.56
N LEU A 128 -11.48 -20.13 37.21
CA LEU A 128 -11.72 -18.74 37.57
C LEU A 128 -11.87 -17.85 36.32
N ILE A 129 -10.99 -18.01 35.33
CA ILE A 129 -11.11 -17.28 34.07
C ILE A 129 -12.44 -17.61 33.39
N PHE A 130 -12.79 -18.88 33.34
CA PHE A 130 -14.07 -19.32 32.75
C PHE A 130 -15.26 -18.74 33.55
N TRP A 131 -15.25 -18.85 34.85
CA TRP A 131 -16.35 -18.40 35.72
C TRP A 131 -16.54 -16.86 35.70
N THR A 132 -15.45 -16.10 35.69
CA THR A 132 -15.53 -14.62 35.62
C THR A 132 -15.99 -14.12 34.25
N ASN A 133 -15.99 -15.00 33.22
CA ASN A 133 -16.36 -14.66 31.85
C ASN A 133 -17.52 -15.51 31.30
N THR A 134 -18.36 -16.09 32.17
CA THR A 134 -19.49 -16.97 31.78
C THR A 134 -20.53 -16.30 30.86
N HIS A 135 -20.57 -14.95 30.82
CA HIS A 135 -21.45 -14.19 29.96
C HIS A 135 -20.87 -13.91 28.55
N ARG A 136 -19.67 -14.39 28.27
CA ARG A 136 -18.98 -14.15 27.02
C ARG A 136 -18.96 -15.40 26.14
N SER A 137 -18.87 -15.22 24.84
CA SER A 137 -18.67 -16.33 23.91
C SER A 137 -17.31 -17.01 24.12
N ILE A 138 -17.15 -18.25 23.68
CA ILE A 138 -15.88 -18.99 23.77
C ILE A 138 -14.75 -18.24 23.08
N ALA A 139 -15.05 -17.54 21.97
CA ALA A 139 -14.10 -16.70 21.29
C ALA A 139 -13.63 -15.53 22.16
N GLU A 140 -14.54 -14.85 22.85
CA GLU A 140 -14.19 -13.74 23.76
C GLU A 140 -13.38 -14.22 24.98
N ILE A 141 -13.67 -15.42 25.50
CA ILE A 141 -12.89 -16.03 26.61
C ILE A 141 -11.46 -16.30 26.13
N SER A 142 -11.26 -16.75 24.89
CA SER A 142 -9.92 -16.96 24.33
C SER A 142 -9.13 -15.66 24.24
N TRP A 143 -9.78 -14.54 23.93
CA TRP A 143 -9.16 -13.21 23.92
C TRP A 143 -8.74 -12.73 25.31
N VAL A 144 -9.55 -12.99 26.33
CA VAL A 144 -9.18 -12.70 27.73
C VAL A 144 -7.94 -13.49 28.15
N PHE A 145 -7.82 -14.74 27.69
CA PHE A 145 -6.62 -15.54 27.94
C PHE A 145 -5.36 -14.94 27.26
N ILE A 146 -5.50 -14.42 26.04
CA ILE A 146 -4.42 -13.74 25.33
C ILE A 146 -4.00 -12.45 26.05
N ASP A 147 -4.94 -11.66 26.57
CA ASP A 147 -4.65 -10.49 27.40
C ASP A 147 -3.81 -10.86 28.65
N GLN A 148 -4.09 -12.01 29.28
CA GLN A 148 -3.29 -12.52 30.41
C GLN A 148 -1.87 -12.92 29.97
N LEU A 149 -1.73 -13.57 28.80
CA LEU A 149 -0.42 -13.90 28.23
C LEU A 149 0.41 -12.66 27.94
N ASN A 150 -0.20 -11.60 27.42
CA ASN A 150 0.45 -10.33 27.17
C ASN A 150 1.00 -9.70 28.48
N SER A 151 0.17 -9.66 29.52
CA SER A 151 0.61 -9.17 30.83
C SER A 151 1.82 -9.96 31.37
N LEU A 152 1.80 -11.30 31.23
CA LEU A 152 2.92 -12.16 31.61
C LEU A 152 4.15 -11.90 30.73
N GLY A 153 3.96 -11.62 29.44
CA GLY A 153 5.01 -11.24 28.51
C GLY A 153 5.74 -9.98 28.98
N ILE A 154 5.02 -8.93 29.33
CA ILE A 154 5.59 -7.67 29.84
C ILE A 154 6.33 -7.91 31.18
N ILE A 155 5.74 -8.69 32.11
CA ILE A 155 6.42 -9.06 33.36
C ILE A 155 7.73 -9.82 33.07
N SER A 156 7.72 -10.71 32.08
CA SER A 156 8.92 -11.41 31.64
C SER A 156 10.00 -10.46 31.12
N LEU A 157 9.63 -9.44 30.32
CA LEU A 157 10.54 -8.41 29.83
C LEU A 157 11.16 -7.59 30.99
N ILE A 158 10.35 -7.21 31.97
CA ILE A 158 10.82 -6.53 33.18
C ILE A 158 11.83 -7.41 33.92
N THR A 159 11.50 -8.69 34.12
CA THR A 159 12.39 -9.65 34.78
C THR A 159 13.69 -9.84 34.01
N ILE A 160 13.63 -9.99 32.70
CA ILE A 160 14.79 -10.13 31.83
C ILE A 160 15.66 -8.88 31.90
N GLY A 161 15.10 -7.68 31.89
CA GLY A 161 15.85 -6.44 32.05
C GLY A 161 16.68 -6.40 33.34
N VAL A 162 16.10 -6.86 34.45
CA VAL A 162 16.84 -7.01 35.72
C VAL A 162 17.93 -8.07 35.62
N LEU A 163 17.65 -9.24 35.04
CA LEU A 163 18.62 -10.31 34.87
C LEU A 163 19.78 -9.92 33.93
N LEU A 164 19.49 -9.19 32.87
CA LEU A 164 20.50 -8.67 31.93
C LEU A 164 21.43 -7.65 32.57
N SER A 165 20.99 -6.97 33.62
CA SER A 165 21.77 -5.91 34.27
C SER A 165 23.14 -6.34 34.74
N ALA A 166 23.29 -7.59 35.20
CA ALA A 166 24.57 -8.12 35.69
C ALA A 166 25.52 -8.62 34.59
N ALA A 167 25.07 -8.73 33.37
CA ALA A 167 25.87 -9.31 32.27
C ALA A 167 27.09 -8.45 31.94
N ILE A 168 26.89 -7.15 31.71
CA ILE A 168 27.98 -6.20 31.39
C ILE A 168 28.96 -6.05 32.56
N PRO A 169 28.53 -5.79 33.80
CA PRO A 169 29.43 -5.73 34.96
C PRO A 169 30.33 -6.96 35.13
N ARG A 170 29.75 -8.15 34.93
CA ARG A 170 30.50 -9.39 35.03
C ARG A 170 31.55 -9.57 33.93
N LEU A 171 31.16 -9.25 32.68
CA LEU A 171 32.11 -9.29 31.56
C LEU A 171 33.27 -8.32 31.78
N LEU A 172 32.99 -7.07 32.14
CA LEU A 172 33.97 -6.05 32.38
C LEU A 172 34.90 -6.48 33.55
N PHE A 173 34.32 -7.07 34.61
CA PHE A 173 35.08 -7.57 35.73
C PHE A 173 35.96 -8.77 35.34
N GLN A 174 35.44 -9.71 34.53
CA GLN A 174 36.17 -10.86 34.08
C GLN A 174 37.36 -10.46 33.20
N VAL A 175 37.18 -9.49 32.29
CA VAL A 175 38.22 -8.95 31.45
C VAL A 175 39.27 -8.18 32.28
N GLY A 176 38.81 -7.38 33.23
CA GLY A 176 39.67 -6.55 34.06
C GLY A 176 40.48 -7.33 35.11
N ASP A 177 39.99 -8.49 35.57
CA ASP A 177 40.63 -9.34 36.58
C ASP A 177 41.47 -10.48 35.94
N SER A 178 41.49 -10.60 34.62
CA SER A 178 42.32 -11.56 33.90
C SER A 178 43.80 -11.20 34.04
N SER A 179 44.63 -12.16 34.32
CA SER A 179 45.98 -12.13 34.91
C SER A 179 47.08 -11.29 34.24
N GLU A 180 46.84 -10.66 33.13
CA GLU A 180 47.84 -9.84 32.43
C GLU A 180 47.85 -8.36 32.86
N PHE A 181 46.78 -7.90 33.56
CA PHE A 181 46.71 -6.55 34.09
C PHE A 181 47.02 -6.51 35.59
N LYS A 182 48.27 -6.39 35.94
CA LYS A 182 48.78 -6.30 37.31
C LYS A 182 48.38 -5.06 38.14
N GLN A 183 47.43 -4.24 37.67
CA GLN A 183 46.98 -3.02 38.38
C GLN A 183 45.48 -2.97 38.63
N SER A 184 45.07 -3.64 39.68
CA SER A 184 43.67 -3.72 40.18
C SER A 184 42.97 -2.38 40.30
N SER A 185 43.64 -1.30 40.68
CA SER A 185 43.01 0.02 40.89
C SER A 185 42.57 0.74 39.63
N ARG A 186 43.26 0.56 38.48
CA ARG A 186 42.85 1.14 37.18
C ARG A 186 41.59 0.54 36.64
N ASN A 187 41.37 -0.75 36.87
CA ASN A 187 40.18 -1.44 36.36
C ASN A 187 38.90 -0.96 37.05
N TRP A 188 39.00 -0.61 38.33
CA TRP A 188 37.90 -0.01 39.06
C TRP A 188 37.54 1.39 38.55
N ILE A 189 38.52 2.24 38.23
CA ILE A 189 38.30 3.57 37.68
C ILE A 189 37.60 3.46 36.31
N ILE A 190 38.06 2.55 35.47
CA ILE A 190 37.43 2.28 34.17
C ILE A 190 35.97 1.82 34.38
N PHE A 191 35.72 0.94 35.33
CA PHE A 191 34.41 0.42 35.65
C PHE A 191 33.45 1.52 36.13
N PHE A 192 33.91 2.40 37.03
CA PHE A 192 33.13 3.58 37.45
C PHE A 192 32.94 4.59 36.33
N GLY A 193 33.94 4.80 35.49
CA GLY A 193 33.85 5.65 34.29
C GLY A 193 32.78 5.15 33.32
N PHE A 194 32.76 3.85 33.02
CA PHE A 194 31.70 3.25 32.22
C PHE A 194 30.33 3.38 32.84
N SER A 195 30.23 3.22 34.17
CA SER A 195 28.97 3.40 34.88
C SER A 195 28.45 4.83 34.78
N LEU A 196 29.34 5.80 34.94
CA LEU A 196 29.02 7.21 34.81
C LEU A 196 28.60 7.57 33.39
N VAL A 197 29.34 7.12 32.39
CA VAL A 197 29.01 7.34 30.96
C VAL A 197 27.65 6.71 30.63
N ASN A 198 27.36 5.47 31.09
CA ASN A 198 26.08 4.84 30.86
C ASN A 198 24.93 5.58 31.55
N LEU A 199 25.16 6.09 32.75
CA LEU A 199 24.21 6.94 33.47
C LEU A 199 23.95 8.25 32.72
N LEU A 200 25.01 8.92 32.25
CA LEU A 200 24.90 10.16 31.47
C LEU A 200 24.19 9.94 30.14
N LEU A 201 24.47 8.82 29.44
CA LEU A 201 23.77 8.46 28.22
C LEU A 201 22.29 8.15 28.46
N THR A 202 21.95 7.53 29.59
CA THR A 202 20.56 7.27 29.97
C THR A 202 19.81 8.55 30.33
N TYR A 203 20.50 9.53 30.95
CA TYR A 203 19.97 10.84 31.26
C TYR A 203 19.97 11.84 30.10
N GLY A 204 21.02 11.82 29.30
CA GLY A 204 21.24 12.73 28.18
C GLY A 204 20.28 12.55 27.01
N LYS A 205 19.27 11.73 27.17
CA LYS A 205 18.27 11.44 26.15
C LYS A 205 17.39 12.62 25.77
N GLU A 206 17.27 13.60 26.63
CA GLU A 206 16.66 14.89 26.31
C GLU A 206 17.52 15.73 25.34
N PHE A 207 18.82 15.45 25.26
CA PHE A 207 19.79 16.15 24.39
C PHE A 207 20.17 15.36 23.12
N LEU A 208 20.02 14.05 23.10
CA LEU A 208 20.33 13.20 21.97
C LEU A 208 19.06 12.45 21.54
N SER A 209 18.50 12.80 20.39
CA SER A 209 17.42 12.05 19.76
C SER A 209 17.96 10.69 19.31
N TRP A 210 18.00 9.72 20.22
CA TRP A 210 18.38 8.35 19.89
C TRP A 210 17.23 7.71 19.13
N ASP A 211 17.43 7.54 17.83
CA ASP A 211 16.55 6.75 17.00
C ASP A 211 16.58 5.28 17.45
N ILE A 212 15.43 4.59 17.37
CA ILE A 212 15.31 3.14 17.65
C ILE A 212 16.39 2.32 16.94
N LYS A 213 16.87 2.76 15.78
CA LYS A 213 17.96 2.15 15.03
C LYS A 213 19.24 1.97 15.85
N TYR A 214 19.51 2.85 16.81
CA TYR A 214 20.69 2.75 17.68
C TYR A 214 20.46 1.92 18.94
N ALA A 215 19.19 1.65 19.31
CA ALA A 215 18.85 0.79 20.43
C ALA A 215 19.04 -0.70 20.09
N ILE A 216 18.92 -1.08 18.84
CA ILE A 216 19.09 -2.47 18.36
C ILE A 216 20.48 -3.04 18.69
N PRO A 217 21.62 -2.35 18.44
CA PRO A 217 22.92 -2.85 18.82
C PRO A 217 23.05 -3.04 20.34
N GLY A 218 22.52 -2.14 21.16
CA GLY A 218 22.51 -2.27 22.62
C GLY A 218 21.69 -3.48 23.10
N PHE A 219 20.55 -3.72 22.47
CA PHE A 219 19.73 -4.90 22.71
C PHE A 219 20.44 -6.19 22.33
N LEU A 220 21.05 -6.27 21.14
CA LEU A 220 21.83 -7.43 20.70
C LEU A 220 23.02 -7.69 21.61
N PHE A 221 23.74 -6.64 22.03
CA PHE A 221 24.85 -6.76 22.95
C PHE A 221 24.38 -7.25 24.33
N GLY A 222 23.24 -6.75 24.82
CA GLY A 222 22.57 -7.25 26.01
C GLY A 222 22.20 -8.73 25.92
N GLN A 223 21.69 -9.19 24.77
CA GLN A 223 21.35 -10.60 24.52
C GLN A 223 22.61 -11.49 24.49
N ILE A 224 23.69 -11.07 23.86
CA ILE A 224 24.97 -11.79 23.84
C ILE A 224 25.56 -11.87 25.26
N ALA A 225 25.56 -10.78 25.99
CA ALA A 225 26.02 -10.72 27.37
C ALA A 225 25.18 -11.61 28.30
N TRP A 226 23.87 -11.65 28.08
CA TRP A 226 22.96 -12.51 28.82
C TRP A 226 23.13 -13.99 28.48
N LEU A 227 23.38 -14.34 27.22
CA LEU A 227 23.77 -15.68 26.82
C LEU A 227 25.03 -16.13 27.55
N ALA A 228 26.08 -15.31 27.57
CA ALA A 228 27.31 -15.61 28.32
C ALA A 228 27.02 -15.82 29.84
N TYR A 229 26.07 -15.06 30.41
CA TYR A 229 25.65 -15.19 31.79
C TYR A 229 24.85 -16.47 32.06
N SER A 230 23.92 -16.84 31.19
CA SER A 230 23.08 -18.02 31.37
C SER A 230 23.87 -19.33 31.46
N PHE A 231 25.10 -19.33 30.91
CA PHE A 231 26.04 -20.44 31.03
C PHE A 231 26.69 -20.58 32.42
N GLN A 232 26.78 -19.48 33.18
CA GLN A 232 27.45 -19.50 34.46
C GLN A 232 26.51 -19.66 35.67
N ALA A 233 25.23 -19.36 35.54
CA ALA A 233 24.29 -19.32 36.64
C ALA A 233 23.55 -20.67 36.84
N GLY A 234 24.20 -21.63 37.50
CA GLY A 234 23.64 -22.95 37.79
C GLY A 234 22.49 -23.04 38.81
N GLN A 235 21.91 -21.90 39.24
CA GLN A 235 20.98 -21.85 40.37
C GLN A 235 19.49 -21.94 40.05
N LEU A 236 19.07 -21.56 38.83
CA LEU A 236 17.68 -21.74 38.38
C LEU A 236 17.54 -23.02 37.58
N ASN A 237 16.39 -23.68 37.70
CA ASN A 237 16.07 -24.84 36.84
C ASN A 237 16.15 -24.40 35.37
N ALA A 238 16.84 -25.18 34.56
CA ALA A 238 17.05 -24.90 33.17
C ALA A 238 15.74 -24.63 32.41
N LEU A 239 14.67 -25.40 32.67
CA LEU A 239 13.36 -25.25 32.04
C LEU A 239 12.69 -23.91 32.40
N LEU A 240 12.79 -23.46 33.65
CA LEU A 240 12.23 -22.17 34.07
C LEU A 240 12.96 -21.00 33.40
N ARG A 241 14.27 -21.08 33.27
CA ARG A 241 15.08 -20.10 32.54
C ARG A 241 14.68 -20.05 31.06
N TRP A 242 14.57 -21.21 30.43
CA TRP A 242 14.15 -21.32 29.03
C TRP A 242 12.77 -20.71 28.81
N GLY A 243 11.81 -21.01 29.70
CA GLY A 243 10.46 -20.49 29.62
C GLY A 243 10.43 -18.97 29.69
N ILE A 244 11.10 -18.35 30.72
CA ILE A 244 11.16 -16.88 30.88
C ILE A 244 11.77 -16.24 29.63
N ASN A 245 12.84 -16.84 29.12
CA ASN A 245 13.55 -16.30 27.95
C ASN A 245 12.74 -16.38 26.68
N LEU A 246 12.11 -17.52 26.43
CA LEU A 246 11.26 -17.70 25.26
C LEU A 246 10.06 -16.75 25.35
N PHE A 247 9.51 -16.55 26.55
CA PHE A 247 8.40 -15.63 26.78
C PHE A 247 8.80 -14.18 26.46
N GLY A 248 9.89 -13.70 27.04
CA GLY A 248 10.39 -12.35 26.79
C GLY A 248 10.81 -12.15 25.33
N LEU A 249 11.47 -13.17 24.73
CA LEU A 249 11.89 -13.11 23.33
C LEU A 249 10.68 -13.06 22.38
N SER A 250 9.65 -13.87 22.61
CA SER A 250 8.43 -13.85 21.83
C SER A 250 7.70 -12.51 21.94
N THR A 251 7.66 -11.92 23.13
CA THR A 251 7.02 -10.62 23.38
C THR A 251 7.77 -9.49 22.67
N ILE A 252 9.09 -9.43 22.81
CA ILE A 252 9.86 -8.37 22.15
C ILE A 252 9.83 -8.51 20.62
N LEU A 253 9.87 -9.75 20.12
CA LEU A 253 9.73 -10.05 18.71
C LEU A 253 8.37 -9.57 18.18
N TYR A 254 7.30 -9.87 18.92
CA TYR A 254 5.97 -9.39 18.57
C TYR A 254 5.93 -7.86 18.53
N PHE A 255 6.53 -7.16 19.51
CA PHE A 255 6.61 -5.70 19.48
C PHE A 255 7.34 -5.16 18.24
N PHE A 256 8.42 -5.83 17.81
CA PHE A 256 9.13 -5.45 16.59
C PHE A 256 8.27 -5.68 15.33
N ILE A 257 7.69 -6.86 15.19
CA ILE A 257 6.89 -7.22 14.01
C ILE A 257 5.61 -6.38 13.93
N SER A 258 4.97 -6.12 15.06
CA SER A 258 3.75 -5.31 15.13
C SER A 258 3.98 -3.80 15.10
N GLY A 259 5.24 -3.36 15.09
CA GLY A 259 5.60 -1.94 15.15
C GLY A 259 5.23 -1.26 16.46
N ASN A 260 5.17 -2.02 17.58
CA ASN A 260 4.80 -1.52 18.89
C ASN A 260 5.97 -0.74 19.53
N ASP A 261 6.20 0.48 19.05
CA ASP A 261 7.31 1.35 19.44
C ASP A 261 7.36 1.68 20.95
N PRO A 262 6.24 1.87 21.69
CA PRO A 262 6.31 2.08 23.13
C PRO A 262 6.88 0.86 23.86
N GLY A 263 6.50 -0.35 23.47
CA GLY A 263 6.98 -1.58 24.09
C GLY A 263 8.48 -1.78 23.94
N ILE A 264 8.98 -1.53 22.73
CA ILE A 264 10.43 -1.57 22.42
C ILE A 264 11.15 -0.51 23.26
N SER A 265 10.65 0.73 23.26
CA SER A 265 11.26 1.84 24.02
C SER A 265 11.25 1.55 25.52
N ALA A 266 10.15 1.05 26.07
CA ALA A 266 10.03 0.69 27.49
C ALA A 266 11.06 -0.36 27.90
N PHE A 267 11.20 -1.43 27.12
CA PHE A 267 12.15 -2.50 27.41
C PHE A 267 13.61 -2.01 27.37
N VAL A 268 13.96 -1.22 26.37
CA VAL A 268 15.30 -0.64 26.23
C VAL A 268 15.60 0.28 27.43
N HIS A 269 14.68 1.20 27.76
CA HIS A 269 14.88 2.12 28.90
C HIS A 269 14.99 1.39 30.23
N TRP A 270 14.10 0.41 30.47
CA TRP A 270 14.15 -0.39 31.69
C TRP A 270 15.48 -1.13 31.81
N THR A 271 15.93 -1.78 30.73
CA THR A 271 17.19 -2.50 30.71
C THR A 271 18.38 -1.58 30.99
N LEU A 272 18.41 -0.40 30.35
CA LEU A 272 19.47 0.60 30.60
C LEU A 272 19.49 1.10 32.05
N ILE A 273 18.33 1.38 32.63
CA ILE A 273 18.21 1.77 34.05
C ILE A 273 18.76 0.66 34.95
N CYS A 274 18.31 -0.58 34.74
CA CYS A 274 18.76 -1.73 35.52
C CYS A 274 20.27 -1.95 35.37
N GLN A 275 20.83 -1.84 34.18
CA GLN A 275 22.26 -1.95 33.93
C GLN A 275 23.05 -0.85 34.62
N SER A 276 22.58 0.40 34.58
CA SER A 276 23.24 1.54 35.22
C SER A 276 23.29 1.35 36.74
N ILE A 277 22.19 0.93 37.33
CA ILE A 277 22.13 0.64 38.79
C ILE A 277 23.03 -0.53 39.15
N MET A 278 23.00 -1.61 38.36
CA MET A 278 23.85 -2.77 38.63
C MET A 278 25.35 -2.41 38.50
N LEU A 279 25.73 -1.57 37.55
CA LEU A 279 27.10 -1.07 37.42
C LEU A 279 27.56 -0.31 38.66
N LEU A 280 26.68 0.36 39.36
CA LEU A 280 26.98 1.02 40.66
C LEU A 280 27.03 0.04 41.81
N LEU A 281 26.09 -0.91 41.88
CA LEU A 281 25.97 -1.85 42.98
C LEU A 281 27.01 -2.98 42.94
N PHE A 282 27.40 -3.43 41.74
CA PHE A 282 28.30 -4.55 41.55
C PHE A 282 29.70 -4.32 42.15
N PRO A 283 30.37 -3.15 41.97
CA PRO A 283 31.63 -2.84 42.65
C PRO A 283 31.50 -2.90 44.15
N LEU A 284 30.41 -2.36 44.72
CA LEU A 284 30.17 -2.40 46.15
C LEU A 284 30.03 -3.85 46.66
N PHE A 285 29.34 -4.69 45.92
CA PHE A 285 29.24 -6.12 46.18
C PHE A 285 30.60 -6.81 46.16
N ILE A 286 31.45 -6.51 45.18
CA ILE A 286 32.79 -7.09 45.04
C ILE A 286 33.66 -6.65 46.22
N ILE A 287 33.67 -5.35 46.56
CA ILE A 287 34.46 -4.83 47.68
C ILE A 287 34.01 -5.46 48.99
N SER A 288 32.70 -5.54 49.24
CA SER A 288 32.14 -6.09 50.46
C SER A 288 32.50 -7.56 50.68
N ASN A 289 32.43 -8.38 49.59
CA ASN A 289 32.66 -9.81 49.68
C ASN A 289 34.14 -10.24 49.56
N PHE A 290 34.94 -9.49 48.80
CA PHE A 290 36.25 -9.95 48.35
C PHE A 290 37.39 -8.97 48.63
N ARG A 291 37.22 -8.07 49.63
CA ARG A 291 38.27 -7.07 50.00
C ARG A 291 39.62 -7.70 50.27
N THR A 292 39.65 -8.83 51.02
CA THR A 292 40.90 -9.52 51.34
C THR A 292 41.58 -10.18 50.14
N PRO A 293 40.88 -10.97 49.31
CA PRO A 293 41.46 -11.51 48.09
C PRO A 293 41.95 -10.42 47.12
N ILE A 294 41.24 -9.28 47.01
CA ILE A 294 41.69 -8.16 46.17
C ILE A 294 42.99 -7.55 46.68
N LYS A 295 43.13 -7.35 47.97
CA LYS A 295 44.41 -6.87 48.56
C LYS A 295 45.56 -7.81 48.35
N GLN A 296 45.30 -9.11 48.19
CA GLN A 296 46.27 -10.15 47.92
C GLN A 296 46.50 -10.38 46.40
N ASN A 297 45.93 -9.55 45.54
CA ASN A 297 45.98 -9.69 44.06
C ASN A 297 45.54 -11.08 43.56
N LEU A 298 44.58 -11.71 44.24
CA LEU A 298 44.02 -13.00 43.82
C LEU A 298 42.91 -12.80 42.80
N PRO A 299 42.73 -13.67 41.78
CA PRO A 299 41.73 -13.55 40.76
C PRO A 299 40.30 -13.81 41.30
N VAL A 300 39.61 -12.76 41.65
CA VAL A 300 38.28 -12.79 42.29
C VAL A 300 37.19 -13.24 41.32
N TYR A 301 37.34 -13.04 40.02
CA TYR A 301 36.32 -13.42 39.02
C TYR A 301 35.97 -14.93 39.05
N LYS A 302 36.91 -15.78 39.49
CA LYS A 302 36.70 -17.22 39.62
C LYS A 302 35.79 -17.61 40.82
N ILE A 303 35.72 -16.76 41.82
CA ILE A 303 35.00 -17.03 43.09
C ILE A 303 33.78 -16.13 43.34
N VAL A 304 33.46 -15.21 42.42
CA VAL A 304 32.35 -14.25 42.55
C VAL A 304 31.01 -14.93 42.82
N HIS A 305 30.82 -16.15 42.34
CA HIS A 305 29.61 -16.92 42.57
C HIS A 305 29.51 -17.56 43.98
N LYS A 306 30.58 -17.54 44.76
CA LYS A 306 30.64 -18.06 46.13
C LYS A 306 30.85 -16.93 47.14
N ALA A 307 30.06 -15.87 47.02
CA ALA A 307 30.18 -14.72 47.87
C ALA A 307 29.90 -15.08 49.35
N PRO A 308 30.80 -14.72 50.29
CA PRO A 308 30.69 -15.15 51.70
C PRO A 308 29.68 -14.33 52.51
N HIS A 309 29.45 -13.04 52.18
CA HIS A 309 28.65 -12.13 52.99
C HIS A 309 27.35 -11.71 52.34
N LEU A 310 27.41 -11.21 51.11
CA LEU A 310 26.26 -10.74 50.36
C LEU A 310 25.99 -11.70 49.21
N ASP A 311 24.76 -12.25 49.12
CA ASP A 311 24.36 -13.06 47.96
C ASP A 311 24.10 -12.16 46.74
N LEU A 312 24.54 -12.60 45.59
CA LEU A 312 24.29 -11.93 44.32
C LEU A 312 22.78 -11.73 44.04
N ARG A 313 21.92 -12.58 44.59
CA ARG A 313 20.45 -12.45 44.47
C ARG A 313 19.95 -11.15 45.09
N LEU A 314 20.57 -10.70 46.19
CA LEU A 314 20.21 -9.44 46.83
C LEU A 314 20.49 -8.23 45.90
N LEU A 315 21.53 -8.32 45.05
CA LEU A 315 21.77 -7.27 44.08
C LEU A 315 20.64 -7.15 43.06
N TYR A 316 20.14 -8.27 42.55
CA TYR A 316 19.01 -8.24 41.62
C TYR A 316 17.76 -7.65 42.25
N VAL A 317 17.46 -8.01 43.48
CA VAL A 317 16.36 -7.40 44.27
C VAL A 317 16.61 -5.90 44.46
N GLY A 318 17.85 -5.53 44.83
CA GLY A 318 18.24 -4.13 44.95
C GLY A 318 18.08 -3.33 43.62
N VAL A 319 18.53 -3.91 42.52
CA VAL A 319 18.35 -3.30 41.18
C VAL A 319 16.88 -3.12 40.82
N PHE A 320 16.05 -4.13 41.10
CA PHE A 320 14.60 -4.03 40.86
C PHE A 320 13.96 -2.93 41.69
N ILE A 321 14.25 -2.89 43.00
CA ILE A 321 13.68 -1.86 43.91
C ILE A 321 14.15 -0.46 43.50
N MET A 322 15.48 -0.27 43.32
CA MET A 322 16.03 1.02 42.97
C MET A 322 15.59 1.46 41.55
N GLY A 323 15.53 0.52 40.62
CA GLY A 323 15.03 0.79 39.26
C GLY A 323 13.56 1.21 39.26
N SER A 324 12.72 0.50 40.02
CA SER A 324 11.31 0.84 40.18
C SER A 324 11.12 2.22 40.86
N ALA A 325 11.89 2.49 41.91
CA ALA A 325 11.88 3.81 42.58
C ALA A 325 12.31 4.93 41.62
N TRP A 326 13.33 4.67 40.79
CA TRP A 326 13.79 5.62 39.79
C TRP A 326 12.71 5.89 38.70
N VAL A 327 12.10 4.84 38.18
CA VAL A 327 11.00 4.97 37.19
C VAL A 327 9.86 5.78 37.80
N TYR A 328 9.49 5.52 39.04
CA TYR A 328 8.46 6.28 39.78
C TYR A 328 8.85 7.75 39.90
N ALA A 329 10.08 8.05 40.32
CA ALA A 329 10.59 9.42 40.51
C ALA A 329 10.62 10.21 39.17
N LYS A 330 10.68 9.52 38.04
CA LYS A 330 10.61 10.11 36.66
C LYS A 330 9.22 10.01 36.07
N ASN A 331 8.18 10.26 36.84
CA ASN A 331 6.77 10.27 36.43
C ASN A 331 6.32 8.96 35.76
N ALA A 332 6.90 7.84 36.19
CA ALA A 332 6.55 6.51 35.69
C ALA A 332 6.61 6.35 34.15
N SER A 333 7.44 7.11 33.46
CA SER A 333 7.47 7.17 31.99
C SER A 333 7.64 5.80 31.32
N VAL A 334 8.50 4.92 31.88
CA VAL A 334 8.70 3.55 31.40
C VAL A 334 7.44 2.70 31.61
N LEU A 335 6.77 2.89 32.76
CA LEU A 335 5.52 2.18 33.05
C LEU A 335 4.42 2.60 32.08
N HIS A 336 4.29 3.91 31.82
CA HIS A 336 3.34 4.42 30.83
C HIS A 336 3.62 3.85 29.43
N GLN A 337 4.89 3.72 29.02
CA GLN A 337 5.25 3.08 27.76
C GLN A 337 4.85 1.60 27.72
N PHE A 338 5.04 0.83 28.79
CA PHE A 338 4.56 -0.55 28.86
C PHE A 338 3.03 -0.64 28.83
N GLN A 339 2.33 0.29 29.48
CA GLN A 339 0.86 0.37 29.40
C GLN A 339 0.40 0.71 27.98
N ALA A 340 1.06 1.64 27.30
CA ALA A 340 0.77 1.94 25.91
C ALA A 340 1.00 0.71 25.00
N ALA A 341 2.09 -0.04 25.26
CA ALA A 341 2.38 -1.27 24.53
C ALA A 341 1.29 -2.33 24.72
N PHE A 342 0.82 -2.50 25.96
CA PHE A 342 -0.27 -3.41 26.30
C PHE A 342 -1.57 -3.05 25.55
N TYR A 343 -1.95 -1.77 25.57
CA TYR A 343 -3.15 -1.32 24.88
C TYR A 343 -3.02 -1.39 23.35
N ASN A 344 -1.82 -1.17 22.80
CA ASN A 344 -1.57 -1.38 21.35
C ASN A 344 -1.82 -2.83 20.95
N GLU A 345 -1.30 -3.79 21.70
CA GLU A 345 -1.51 -5.21 21.44
C GLU A 345 -2.99 -5.58 21.55
N ARG A 346 -3.68 -5.06 22.56
CA ARG A 346 -5.11 -5.24 22.72
C ARG A 346 -5.90 -4.65 21.53
N GLY A 347 -5.44 -3.53 20.99
CA GLY A 347 -5.97 -2.93 19.78
C GLY A 347 -5.81 -3.86 18.58
N ASP A 348 -4.62 -4.42 18.38
CA ASP A 348 -4.34 -5.38 17.30
C ASP A 348 -5.23 -6.62 17.40
N ILE A 349 -5.36 -7.19 18.58
CA ILE A 349 -6.23 -8.33 18.86
C ILE A 349 -7.69 -7.99 18.52
N SER A 350 -8.17 -6.82 18.96
CA SER A 350 -9.54 -6.39 18.70
C SER A 350 -9.82 -6.14 17.21
N MET A 351 -8.82 -5.65 16.46
CA MET A 351 -8.92 -5.50 14.99
C MET A 351 -9.09 -6.86 14.31
N HIS A 352 -8.33 -7.88 14.73
CA HIS A 352 -8.46 -9.23 14.18
C HIS A 352 -9.77 -9.92 14.57
N ALA A 353 -10.35 -9.55 15.72
CA ALA A 353 -11.68 -10.00 16.12
C ALA A 353 -12.82 -9.22 15.44
N GLU A 354 -12.49 -8.40 14.42
CA GLU A 354 -13.42 -7.54 13.69
C GLU A 354 -14.18 -6.53 14.58
N ASN A 355 -13.72 -6.34 15.82
CA ASN A 355 -14.30 -5.41 16.78
C ASN A 355 -13.60 -4.05 16.70
N ARG A 356 -13.93 -3.29 15.64
CA ARG A 356 -13.33 -1.97 15.37
C ARG A 356 -13.46 -1.00 16.53
N LYS A 357 -14.63 -0.95 17.19
CA LYS A 357 -14.85 -0.02 18.32
C LYS A 357 -13.95 -0.33 19.51
N SER A 358 -13.77 -1.61 19.85
CA SER A 358 -12.86 -2.01 20.92
C SER A 358 -11.39 -1.74 20.56
N ALA A 359 -11.03 -1.91 19.27
CA ALA A 359 -9.69 -1.61 18.79
C ALA A 359 -9.39 -0.11 18.88
N GLU A 360 -10.31 0.72 18.39
CA GLU A 360 -10.21 2.18 18.47
C GLU A 360 -10.04 2.64 19.92
N PHE A 361 -10.89 2.17 20.84
CA PHE A 361 -10.78 2.45 22.27
C PHE A 361 -9.41 2.06 22.83
N ALA A 362 -8.93 0.86 22.48
CA ALA A 362 -7.64 0.39 22.97
C ALA A 362 -6.47 1.27 22.47
N TYR A 363 -6.45 1.63 21.18
CA TYR A 363 -5.41 2.52 20.66
C TYR A 363 -5.50 3.94 21.24
N GLN A 364 -6.71 4.46 21.50
CA GLN A 364 -6.89 5.73 22.21
C GLN A 364 -6.35 5.66 23.63
N GLN A 365 -6.59 4.55 24.35
CA GLN A 365 -5.98 4.33 25.69
C GLN A 365 -4.45 4.29 25.59
N ALA A 366 -3.89 3.63 24.57
CA ALA A 366 -2.45 3.65 24.37
C ALA A 366 -1.89 5.06 24.13
N MET A 367 -2.62 5.92 23.42
CA MET A 367 -2.26 7.33 23.24
C MET A 367 -2.31 8.15 24.54
N LEU A 368 -3.24 7.88 25.45
CA LEU A 368 -3.28 8.53 26.76
C LEU A 368 -1.99 8.28 27.56
N HIS A 369 -1.42 7.08 27.45
CA HIS A 369 -0.17 6.72 28.10
C HIS A 369 1.07 7.19 27.33
N SER A 370 1.00 7.28 25.98
CA SER A 370 2.09 7.72 25.12
C SER A 370 1.55 8.43 23.88
N LYS A 371 1.34 9.75 23.96
CA LYS A 371 0.70 10.56 22.93
C LYS A 371 1.38 10.43 21.55
N LEU A 372 2.71 10.44 21.52
CA LEU A 372 3.50 10.40 20.27
C LEU A 372 3.86 8.97 19.85
N ASN A 373 3.12 7.98 20.29
CA ASN A 373 3.32 6.59 19.91
C ASN A 373 2.88 6.40 18.46
N ALA A 374 3.81 5.97 17.61
CA ALA A 374 3.58 5.84 16.18
C ALA A 374 2.57 4.74 15.87
N LYS A 375 2.63 3.61 16.58
CA LYS A 375 1.73 2.47 16.39
C LYS A 375 0.26 2.85 16.53
N SER A 376 -0.12 3.46 17.69
CA SER A 376 -1.52 3.85 17.92
C SER A 376 -1.98 4.90 16.90
N ASN A 377 -1.14 5.91 16.65
CA ASN A 377 -1.51 6.99 15.73
C ASN A 377 -1.72 6.45 14.30
N LEU A 378 -0.83 5.59 13.80
CA LEU A 378 -0.99 4.99 12.47
C LEU A 378 -2.19 4.04 12.40
N SER A 379 -2.43 3.26 13.45
CA SER A 379 -3.59 2.35 13.51
C SER A 379 -4.91 3.12 13.56
N LEU A 380 -5.00 4.19 14.35
CA LEU A 380 -6.17 5.08 14.38
C LEU A 380 -6.38 5.81 13.05
N ALA A 381 -5.29 6.25 12.40
CA ALA A 381 -5.37 6.82 11.07
C ALA A 381 -5.94 5.81 10.05
N ALA A 382 -5.50 4.55 10.10
CA ALA A 382 -6.04 3.50 9.23
C ALA A 382 -7.52 3.22 9.49
N ILE A 383 -7.95 3.22 10.77
CA ILE A 383 -9.37 3.07 11.13
C ILE A 383 -10.19 4.26 10.61
N ALA A 384 -9.69 5.48 10.75
CA ALA A 384 -10.35 6.69 10.27
C ALA A 384 -10.47 6.70 8.73
N LEU A 385 -9.39 6.30 8.01
CA LEU A 385 -9.42 6.15 6.55
C LEU A 385 -10.47 5.13 6.08
N GLN A 386 -10.60 3.99 6.78
CA GLN A 386 -11.64 3.00 6.48
C GLN A 386 -13.06 3.53 6.73
N ALA A 387 -13.21 4.50 7.63
CA ALA A 387 -14.47 5.18 7.92
C ALA A 387 -14.71 6.41 7.01
N ASN A 388 -13.79 6.72 6.09
CA ASN A 388 -13.76 7.94 5.28
C ASN A 388 -13.71 9.24 6.11
N ASP A 389 -13.18 9.16 7.35
CA ASP A 389 -12.94 10.33 8.21
C ASP A 389 -11.52 10.87 7.96
N ASN A 390 -11.42 11.71 6.94
CA ASN A 390 -10.14 12.30 6.53
C ASN A 390 -9.57 13.27 7.56
N GLU A 391 -10.39 13.96 8.34
CA GLU A 391 -9.94 14.92 9.35
C GLU A 391 -9.24 14.20 10.51
N SER A 392 -9.88 13.19 11.07
CA SER A 392 -9.28 12.35 12.11
C SER A 392 -8.02 11.65 11.60
N ALA A 393 -8.05 11.12 10.38
CA ALA A 393 -6.89 10.48 9.77
C ALA A 393 -5.71 11.45 9.66
N ALA A 394 -5.94 12.67 9.17
CA ALA A 394 -4.90 13.69 9.06
C ALA A 394 -4.31 14.07 10.43
N TYR A 395 -5.15 14.23 11.46
CA TYR A 395 -4.70 14.51 12.82
C TYR A 395 -3.76 13.41 13.35
N TYR A 396 -4.16 12.14 13.24
CA TYR A 396 -3.35 11.03 13.72
C TYR A 396 -2.04 10.88 12.92
N LEU A 397 -2.09 11.04 11.59
CA LEU A 397 -0.88 11.01 10.75
C LEU A 397 0.10 12.14 11.11
N ALA A 398 -0.40 13.37 11.23
CA ALA A 398 0.42 14.52 11.63
C ALA A 398 1.05 14.31 13.01
N THR A 399 0.32 13.71 13.95
CA THR A 399 0.83 13.38 15.30
C THR A 399 1.92 12.31 15.24
N SER A 400 1.75 11.26 14.41
CA SER A 400 2.78 10.21 14.24
C SER A 400 4.09 10.77 13.68
N LEU A 401 4.01 11.71 12.74
CA LEU A 401 5.16 12.34 12.09
C LEU A 401 5.97 13.27 13.01
N GLN A 402 5.47 13.64 14.18
CA GLN A 402 6.25 14.42 15.16
C GLN A 402 7.37 13.61 15.80
N LYS A 403 7.23 12.28 15.89
CA LYS A 403 8.22 11.40 16.51
C LYS A 403 8.98 10.55 15.48
N HIS A 404 8.27 10.02 14.50
CA HIS A 404 8.83 9.11 13.51
C HIS A 404 8.48 9.56 12.09
N ALA A 405 9.50 9.84 11.30
CA ALA A 405 9.31 10.07 9.87
C ALA A 405 8.86 8.75 9.22
N SER A 406 7.74 8.78 8.51
CA SER A 406 7.19 7.64 7.78
C SER A 406 6.80 8.09 6.38
N GLU A 407 7.39 7.48 5.39
CA GLU A 407 7.11 7.74 3.97
C GLU A 407 5.63 7.59 3.66
N ARG A 408 5.03 6.47 4.09
CA ARG A 408 3.60 6.20 3.87
C ARG A 408 2.70 7.22 4.57
N ALA A 409 3.07 7.65 5.79
CA ALA A 409 2.31 8.67 6.51
C ALA A 409 2.34 10.03 5.79
N TYR A 410 3.50 10.43 5.25
CA TYR A 410 3.61 11.64 4.44
C TYR A 410 2.78 11.57 3.16
N LEU A 411 2.86 10.46 2.42
CA LEU A 411 2.09 10.25 1.20
C LEU A 411 0.59 10.26 1.46
N THR A 412 0.13 9.57 2.52
CA THR A 412 -1.28 9.56 2.91
C THR A 412 -1.78 10.95 3.28
N LEU A 413 -1.01 11.66 4.10
CA LEU A 413 -1.37 13.01 4.54
C LEU A 413 -1.43 13.99 3.36
N ALA A 414 -0.47 13.90 2.42
CA ALA A 414 -0.49 14.68 1.20
C ALA A 414 -1.70 14.34 0.32
N THR A 415 -2.08 13.06 0.24
CA THR A 415 -3.29 12.63 -0.49
C THR A 415 -4.55 13.21 0.15
N ILE A 416 -4.66 13.20 1.48
CA ILE A 416 -5.80 13.79 2.20
C ILE A 416 -5.89 15.30 1.93
N TYR A 417 -4.77 16.03 2.00
CA TYR A 417 -4.76 17.45 1.69
C TYR A 417 -5.15 17.72 0.24
N HIS A 418 -4.65 16.91 -0.69
CA HIS A 418 -5.02 17.02 -2.09
C HIS A 418 -6.52 16.80 -2.33
N THR A 419 -7.12 15.77 -1.71
CA THR A 419 -8.58 15.48 -1.86
C THR A 419 -9.47 16.55 -1.23
N ASN A 420 -8.95 17.29 -0.25
CA ASN A 420 -9.64 18.40 0.41
C ASN A 420 -9.34 19.76 -0.22
N ASP A 421 -8.84 19.80 -1.45
CA ASP A 421 -8.46 21.03 -2.20
C ASP A 421 -7.35 21.88 -1.55
N HIS A 422 -6.60 21.29 -0.61
CA HIS A 422 -5.43 21.94 0.03
C HIS A 422 -4.14 21.60 -0.73
N ALA A 423 -4.06 21.98 -2.00
CA ALA A 423 -2.99 21.56 -2.90
C ALA A 423 -1.59 22.06 -2.48
N PHE A 424 -1.49 23.23 -1.85
CA PHE A 424 -0.20 23.78 -1.38
C PHE A 424 0.27 23.08 -0.12
N GLU A 425 -0.62 22.74 0.81
CA GLU A 425 -0.31 21.97 2.01
C GLU A 425 0.20 20.57 1.63
N ALA A 426 -0.44 19.93 0.64
CA ALA A 426 0.03 18.68 0.08
C ALA A 426 1.46 18.81 -0.48
N LEU A 427 1.75 19.88 -1.22
CA LEU A 427 3.09 20.17 -1.75
C LEU A 427 4.11 20.34 -0.63
N PHE A 428 3.82 21.14 0.39
CA PHE A 428 4.73 21.35 1.52
C PHE A 428 5.01 20.07 2.29
N MET A 429 4.00 19.20 2.47
CA MET A 429 4.19 17.92 3.12
C MET A 429 5.09 16.99 2.30
N LEU A 430 4.92 16.95 0.98
CA LEU A 430 5.77 16.16 0.08
C LEU A 430 7.20 16.71 0.00
N GLN A 431 7.40 18.02 0.01
CA GLN A 431 8.73 18.63 0.06
C GLN A 431 9.45 18.29 1.38
N LYS A 432 8.72 18.34 2.51
CA LYS A 432 9.25 17.92 3.80
C LYS A 432 9.60 16.42 3.79
N ALA A 433 8.76 15.59 3.18
CA ALA A 433 9.04 14.17 2.99
C ALA A 433 10.31 13.95 2.15
N GLN A 434 10.48 14.68 1.04
CA GLN A 434 11.68 14.59 0.19
C GLN A 434 12.97 14.92 0.94
N THR A 435 12.93 15.82 1.92
CA THR A 435 14.12 16.10 2.75
C THR A 435 14.48 14.96 3.68
N GLN A 436 13.49 14.17 4.14
CA GLN A 436 13.69 13.01 5.01
C GLN A 436 14.04 11.74 4.21
N PHE A 437 13.46 11.61 3.02
CA PHE A 437 13.60 10.44 2.15
C PHE A 437 14.05 10.85 0.74
N PRO A 438 15.28 11.36 0.56
CA PRO A 438 15.73 11.94 -0.71
C PRO A 438 15.83 10.92 -1.86
N SER A 439 15.93 9.63 -1.55
CA SER A 439 16.03 8.53 -2.51
C SER A 439 14.71 7.76 -2.72
N SER A 440 13.59 8.26 -2.18
CA SER A 440 12.30 7.60 -2.38
C SER A 440 11.75 7.91 -3.78
N LEU A 441 11.49 6.84 -4.53
CA LEU A 441 10.82 6.92 -5.83
C LEU A 441 9.36 7.39 -5.66
N GLU A 442 8.69 6.89 -4.63
CA GLU A 442 7.29 7.15 -4.34
C GLU A 442 7.04 8.62 -4.04
N ILE A 443 7.86 9.20 -3.14
CA ILE A 443 7.75 10.63 -2.78
C ILE A 443 8.11 11.51 -3.99
N THR A 444 9.15 11.15 -4.73
CA THR A 444 9.58 11.92 -5.90
C THR A 444 8.50 11.91 -6.99
N THR A 445 7.87 10.76 -7.22
CA THR A 445 6.75 10.62 -8.16
C THR A 445 5.50 11.40 -7.66
N ALA A 446 5.21 11.36 -6.37
CA ALA A 446 4.10 12.11 -5.79
C ALA A 446 4.32 13.64 -5.91
N LEU A 447 5.55 14.12 -5.73
CA LEU A 447 5.92 15.52 -5.96
C LEU A 447 5.69 15.93 -7.41
N ALA A 448 6.12 15.11 -8.36
CA ALA A 448 5.89 15.37 -9.78
C ALA A 448 4.39 15.51 -10.08
N LYS A 449 3.58 14.58 -9.60
CA LYS A 449 2.11 14.62 -9.76
C LYS A 449 1.50 15.89 -9.11
N GLN A 450 1.99 16.27 -7.92
CA GLN A 450 1.48 17.44 -7.23
C GLN A 450 1.82 18.76 -7.97
N PHE A 451 3.04 18.88 -8.54
CA PHE A 451 3.39 20.01 -9.40
C PHE A 451 2.56 20.05 -10.68
N GLU A 452 2.24 18.90 -11.26
CA GLU A 452 1.35 18.83 -12.42
C GLU A 452 -0.07 19.32 -12.09
N THR A 453 -0.61 18.94 -10.93
CA THR A 453 -1.90 19.43 -10.42
C THR A 453 -1.90 20.96 -10.26
N LEU A 454 -0.79 21.50 -9.79
CA LEU A 454 -0.58 22.95 -9.68
C LEU A 454 -0.25 23.63 -11.02
N LYS A 455 -0.30 22.89 -12.14
CA LYS A 455 0.02 23.34 -13.50
C LYS A 455 1.46 23.87 -13.70
N SER A 456 2.37 23.48 -12.81
CA SER A 456 3.80 23.76 -12.93
C SER A 456 4.49 22.62 -13.69
N LEU A 457 4.29 22.58 -15.01
CA LEU A 457 4.71 21.44 -15.85
C LEU A 457 6.24 21.26 -15.88
N ASP A 458 7.00 22.36 -15.85
CA ASP A 458 8.48 22.27 -15.82
C ASP A 458 8.98 21.60 -14.57
N SER A 459 8.42 21.98 -13.40
CA SER A 459 8.74 21.32 -12.12
C SER A 459 8.29 19.86 -12.10
N ALA A 460 7.12 19.57 -12.65
CA ALA A 460 6.63 18.19 -12.75
C ALA A 460 7.60 17.33 -13.59
N THR A 461 8.00 17.82 -14.76
CA THR A 461 8.96 17.12 -15.64
C THR A 461 10.32 16.94 -14.96
N TYR A 462 10.82 17.95 -14.22
CA TYR A 462 12.04 17.82 -13.45
C TYR A 462 11.96 16.68 -12.42
N TYR A 463 10.86 16.57 -11.67
CA TYR A 463 10.71 15.52 -10.67
C TYR A 463 10.45 14.14 -11.30
N TYR A 464 9.78 14.05 -12.47
CA TYR A 464 9.69 12.78 -13.21
C TYR A 464 11.07 12.33 -13.73
N GLN A 465 11.89 13.27 -14.22
CA GLN A 465 13.27 12.99 -14.61
C GLN A 465 14.09 12.49 -13.41
N LYS A 466 13.97 13.15 -12.26
CA LYS A 466 14.64 12.74 -11.03
C LYS A 466 14.17 11.35 -10.55
N ALA A 467 12.89 11.03 -10.67
CA ALA A 467 12.36 9.71 -10.36
C ALA A 467 12.97 8.63 -11.27
N PHE A 468 13.13 8.92 -12.56
CA PHE A 468 13.82 8.04 -13.51
C PHE A 468 15.30 7.85 -13.17
N GLU A 469 16.00 8.90 -12.75
CA GLU A 469 17.40 8.81 -12.32
C GLU A 469 17.57 7.94 -11.06
N LEU A 470 16.58 7.93 -10.13
CA LEU A 470 16.59 7.08 -8.94
C LEU A 470 16.42 5.60 -9.28
N ASP A 471 15.53 5.27 -10.22
CA ASP A 471 15.34 3.89 -10.69
C ASP A 471 14.97 3.86 -12.18
N PRO A 472 15.97 3.78 -13.07
CA PRO A 472 15.75 3.70 -14.51
C PRO A 472 15.08 2.40 -14.98
N ASN A 473 15.10 1.35 -14.16
CA ASN A 473 14.53 0.05 -14.49
C ASN A 473 13.05 -0.06 -14.04
N SER A 474 12.58 0.90 -13.26
CA SER A 474 11.18 0.91 -12.85
C SER A 474 10.26 1.30 -14.02
N PRO A 475 9.27 0.48 -14.34
CA PRO A 475 8.27 0.83 -15.36
C PRO A 475 7.51 2.12 -15.03
N ILE A 476 7.31 2.41 -13.72
CA ILE A 476 6.59 3.60 -13.24
C ILE A 476 7.38 4.86 -13.59
N SER A 477 8.68 4.89 -13.26
CA SER A 477 9.52 6.07 -13.52
C SER A 477 9.71 6.30 -15.02
N THR A 478 9.97 5.22 -15.78
CA THR A 478 10.14 5.27 -17.25
C THR A 478 8.83 5.70 -17.92
N GLY A 479 7.70 5.10 -17.55
CA GLY A 479 6.39 5.45 -18.10
C GLY A 479 6.01 6.90 -17.86
N ASN A 480 6.23 7.39 -16.64
CA ASN A 480 5.92 8.77 -16.25
C ASN A 480 6.85 9.78 -16.94
N LEU A 481 8.12 9.44 -17.15
CA LEU A 481 9.04 10.29 -17.90
C LEU A 481 8.60 10.43 -19.36
N LEU A 482 8.25 9.32 -20.03
CA LEU A 482 7.70 9.33 -21.37
C LEU A 482 6.43 10.18 -21.45
N TYR A 483 5.53 10.03 -20.48
CA TYR A 483 4.32 10.83 -20.37
C TYR A 483 4.62 12.34 -20.28
N SER A 484 5.55 12.73 -19.39
CA SER A 484 5.82 14.14 -19.11
C SER A 484 6.57 14.85 -20.25
N GLN A 485 7.59 14.19 -20.81
CA GLN A 485 8.42 14.75 -21.88
C GLN A 485 7.78 14.62 -23.26
N LYS A 486 6.87 13.67 -23.44
CA LYS A 486 6.26 13.33 -24.75
C LYS A 486 7.31 13.08 -25.85
N SER A 487 8.46 12.56 -25.45
CA SER A 487 9.61 12.26 -26.31
C SER A 487 10.15 10.86 -26.03
N SER A 488 10.78 10.22 -27.02
CA SER A 488 11.36 8.88 -26.86
C SER A 488 12.54 8.91 -25.88
N VAL A 489 12.55 7.97 -24.91
CA VAL A 489 13.66 7.74 -23.99
C VAL A 489 14.47 6.57 -24.53
N ALA A 490 15.79 6.73 -24.61
CA ALA A 490 16.70 5.63 -24.93
C ALA A 490 16.63 4.56 -23.83
N ASN A 491 16.54 3.29 -24.22
CA ASN A 491 16.50 2.12 -23.32
C ASN A 491 15.20 1.91 -22.52
N SER A 492 14.03 2.26 -23.07
CA SER A 492 12.76 1.91 -22.43
C SER A 492 12.56 0.40 -22.37
N VAL A 493 12.11 -0.08 -21.20
CA VAL A 493 11.72 -1.49 -21.00
C VAL A 493 10.37 -1.69 -21.67
N GLU A 494 10.36 -2.10 -22.93
CA GLU A 494 9.14 -2.28 -23.75
C GLU A 494 8.20 -3.38 -23.24
N SER A 495 8.59 -4.13 -22.23
CA SER A 495 7.80 -5.25 -21.68
C SER A 495 6.63 -4.82 -20.79
N ASP A 496 6.66 -3.60 -20.23
CA ASP A 496 5.56 -3.10 -19.39
C ASP A 496 4.48 -2.39 -20.23
N PRO A 497 3.19 -2.71 -20.03
CA PRO A 497 2.10 -2.13 -20.79
C PRO A 497 1.99 -0.60 -20.72
N ALA A 498 2.35 0.02 -19.57
CA ALA A 498 2.31 1.49 -19.45
C ALA A 498 3.38 2.16 -20.30
N VAL A 499 4.60 1.62 -20.27
CA VAL A 499 5.73 2.11 -21.07
C VAL A 499 5.43 1.95 -22.55
N ALA A 500 4.91 0.78 -22.96
CA ALA A 500 4.53 0.50 -24.32
C ALA A 500 3.38 1.41 -24.81
N ALA A 501 2.36 1.64 -23.96
CA ALA A 501 1.26 2.56 -24.28
C ALA A 501 1.75 3.98 -24.52
N ASN A 502 2.64 4.49 -23.66
CA ASN A 502 3.21 5.83 -23.75
C ASN A 502 4.13 5.97 -24.97
N SER A 503 4.94 4.96 -25.28
CA SER A 503 5.79 4.92 -26.48
C SER A 503 4.94 4.96 -27.76
N LEU A 504 3.83 4.20 -27.83
CA LEU A 504 2.88 4.23 -28.94
C LEU A 504 2.18 5.60 -29.07
N ALA A 505 1.75 6.19 -27.95
CA ALA A 505 1.14 7.51 -27.94
C ALA A 505 2.11 8.56 -28.52
N ILE A 506 3.40 8.50 -28.14
CA ILE A 506 4.43 9.37 -28.70
C ILE A 506 4.63 9.12 -30.21
N ALA A 507 4.70 7.84 -30.63
CA ALA A 507 4.84 7.48 -32.03
C ALA A 507 3.67 8.01 -32.88
N LEU A 508 2.45 7.84 -32.38
CA LEU A 508 1.24 8.38 -33.04
C LEU A 508 1.25 9.91 -33.12
N LYS A 509 1.72 10.59 -32.05
CA LYS A 509 1.78 12.05 -31.98
C LYS A 509 2.87 12.63 -32.89
N THR A 510 4.02 11.96 -33.00
CA THR A 510 5.18 12.44 -33.75
C THR A 510 5.20 11.95 -35.22
N GLY A 511 4.33 11.00 -35.56
CA GLY A 511 4.32 10.35 -36.89
C GLY A 511 5.55 9.46 -37.17
N LYS A 512 6.34 9.13 -36.13
CA LYS A 512 7.51 8.27 -36.28
C LYS A 512 7.11 6.80 -36.16
N SER A 513 7.54 5.98 -37.11
CA SER A 513 7.39 4.52 -36.98
C SER A 513 8.41 3.98 -35.99
N THR A 514 7.97 3.48 -34.87
CA THR A 514 8.79 2.70 -33.95
C THR A 514 8.42 1.23 -34.07
N PRO A 515 9.37 0.30 -34.16
CA PRO A 515 9.06 -1.13 -34.16
C PRO A 515 8.63 -1.53 -32.74
N ILE A 516 7.33 -1.46 -32.48
CA ILE A 516 6.77 -1.90 -31.20
C ILE A 516 6.15 -3.27 -31.40
N ALA A 517 6.56 -4.22 -30.57
CA ALA A 517 6.04 -5.58 -30.61
C ALA A 517 4.52 -5.57 -30.37
N ALA A 518 3.80 -6.46 -31.07
CA ALA A 518 2.39 -6.68 -30.75
C ALA A 518 2.25 -7.12 -29.28
N PRO A 519 1.25 -6.60 -28.54
CA PRO A 519 1.05 -7.00 -27.15
C PRO A 519 0.85 -8.52 -27.06
N ALA A 520 1.60 -9.17 -26.18
CA ALA A 520 1.41 -10.58 -25.91
C ALA A 520 -0.03 -10.82 -25.42
N THR A 521 -0.65 -11.92 -25.87
CA THR A 521 -1.98 -12.30 -25.42
C THR A 521 -2.00 -12.46 -23.90
N ALA A 522 -2.64 -11.53 -23.22
CA ALA A 522 -2.75 -11.58 -21.77
C ALA A 522 -3.60 -12.81 -21.38
N GLN A 523 -2.98 -13.78 -20.73
CA GLN A 523 -3.65 -14.95 -20.16
C GLN A 523 -4.31 -14.65 -18.82
N SER A 524 -4.34 -13.39 -18.38
CA SER A 524 -4.82 -13.00 -17.05
C SER A 524 -6.30 -12.63 -17.08
N PRO A 525 -7.10 -13.06 -16.09
CA PRO A 525 -8.55 -12.76 -16.02
C PRO A 525 -8.87 -11.32 -15.63
N GLY A 526 -7.88 -10.46 -15.40
CA GLY A 526 -8.05 -9.06 -14.99
C GLY A 526 -7.37 -8.10 -15.96
N ILE A 527 -8.17 -7.20 -16.53
CA ILE A 527 -7.67 -6.13 -17.41
C ILE A 527 -7.35 -4.93 -16.55
N ASP A 528 -6.08 -4.47 -16.56
CA ASP A 528 -5.75 -3.19 -15.98
C ASP A 528 -5.79 -2.05 -17.02
N LEU A 529 -5.90 -0.81 -16.55
CA LEU A 529 -5.95 0.40 -17.39
C LEU A 529 -4.72 0.54 -18.30
N ARG A 530 -3.56 0.02 -17.89
CA ARG A 530 -2.30 0.06 -18.64
C ARG A 530 -2.40 -0.80 -19.89
N GLN A 531 -2.90 -2.02 -19.72
CA GLN A 531 -3.11 -2.95 -20.83
C GLN A 531 -4.16 -2.39 -21.80
N TRP A 532 -5.23 -1.80 -21.26
CA TRP A 532 -6.26 -1.19 -22.08
C TRP A 532 -5.70 -0.05 -22.95
N ALA A 533 -4.96 0.89 -22.37
CA ALA A 533 -4.35 1.99 -23.09
C ALA A 533 -3.36 1.51 -24.16
N TYR A 534 -2.58 0.45 -23.82
CA TYR A 534 -1.67 -0.17 -24.78
C TYR A 534 -2.39 -0.77 -25.98
N VAL A 535 -3.45 -1.54 -25.75
CA VAL A 535 -4.25 -2.17 -26.80
C VAL A 535 -4.91 -1.10 -27.67
N TYR A 536 -5.47 -0.08 -27.05
CA TYR A 536 -6.11 1.03 -27.73
C TYR A 536 -5.12 1.76 -28.65
N ASN A 537 -4.01 2.22 -28.11
CA ASN A 537 -2.98 2.92 -28.87
C ASN A 537 -2.38 2.03 -29.97
N TYR A 538 -2.21 0.72 -29.71
CA TYR A 538 -1.71 -0.24 -30.69
C TYR A 538 -2.68 -0.39 -31.86
N GLN A 539 -3.97 -0.47 -31.64
CA GLN A 539 -4.97 -0.55 -32.71
C GLN A 539 -5.00 0.73 -33.57
N MET A 540 -4.83 1.89 -32.89
CA MET A 540 -4.69 3.16 -33.57
C MET A 540 -3.43 3.22 -34.45
N TYR A 541 -2.31 2.66 -33.95
CA TYR A 541 -1.03 2.62 -34.65
C TYR A 541 -1.01 1.62 -35.78
N ALA A 542 -1.58 0.44 -35.60
CA ALA A 542 -1.54 -0.66 -36.57
C ALA A 542 -2.43 -0.46 -37.82
N LYS A 543 -3.24 0.61 -37.87
CA LYS A 543 -4.06 1.02 -39.03
C LYS A 543 -4.66 -0.17 -39.80
N ASN A 544 -5.68 -0.81 -39.27
CA ASN A 544 -6.39 -1.89 -39.96
C ASN A 544 -5.55 -3.10 -40.44
N GLN A 545 -4.27 -3.17 -40.14
CA GLN A 545 -3.40 -4.30 -40.57
C GLN A 545 -3.65 -5.59 -39.80
N ALA A 546 -4.45 -5.56 -38.73
CA ALA A 546 -4.78 -6.73 -37.95
C ALA A 546 -6.28 -6.78 -37.58
N PRO A 547 -7.18 -7.04 -38.57
CA PRO A 547 -8.62 -7.13 -38.26
C PRO A 547 -8.98 -8.30 -37.33
N GLU A 548 -8.10 -9.28 -37.14
CA GLU A 548 -8.32 -10.49 -36.34
C GLU A 548 -7.30 -10.69 -35.19
N HIS A 549 -6.69 -9.64 -34.69
CA HIS A 549 -5.77 -9.80 -33.57
C HIS A 549 -6.52 -10.35 -32.36
N PRO A 550 -5.96 -11.30 -31.58
CA PRO A 550 -6.61 -11.86 -30.37
C PRO A 550 -7.13 -10.81 -29.38
N LEU A 551 -6.52 -9.63 -29.38
CA LEU A 551 -6.94 -8.47 -28.61
C LEU A 551 -8.28 -7.86 -29.07
N SER A 552 -8.68 -8.03 -30.33
CA SER A 552 -10.00 -7.58 -30.80
C SER A 552 -11.13 -8.46 -30.24
N GLN A 553 -10.85 -9.75 -29.97
CA GLN A 553 -11.78 -10.66 -29.30
C GLN A 553 -11.89 -10.33 -27.80
N TRP A 554 -10.78 -9.95 -27.19
CA TRP A 554 -10.73 -9.49 -25.81
C TRP A 554 -11.53 -8.19 -25.60
N ALA A 555 -11.45 -7.25 -26.52
CA ALA A 555 -12.25 -6.04 -26.53
C ALA A 555 -13.76 -6.30 -26.65
N LYS A 556 -14.19 -7.45 -27.13
CA LYS A 556 -15.60 -7.84 -27.25
C LYS A 556 -16.18 -8.51 -25.98
N ASN A 557 -15.40 -8.66 -24.90
CA ASN A 557 -15.91 -9.30 -23.69
C ASN A 557 -16.82 -8.32 -22.89
N PRO A 558 -18.10 -8.64 -22.64
CA PRO A 558 -19.03 -7.79 -21.91
C PRO A 558 -18.58 -7.43 -20.50
N LEU A 559 -17.85 -8.32 -19.82
CA LEU A 559 -17.31 -8.08 -18.47
C LEU A 559 -16.27 -6.97 -18.48
N THR A 560 -15.54 -6.84 -19.59
CA THR A 560 -14.55 -5.80 -19.79
C THR A 560 -15.20 -4.45 -20.04
N GLU A 561 -16.29 -4.41 -20.79
CA GLU A 561 -17.05 -3.20 -21.07
C GLU A 561 -17.72 -2.62 -19.83
N ALA A 562 -18.17 -3.49 -18.90
CA ALA A 562 -18.71 -3.06 -17.62
C ALA A 562 -17.63 -2.49 -16.68
N ALA A 563 -16.42 -3.04 -16.72
CA ALA A 563 -15.30 -2.60 -15.89
C ALA A 563 -14.63 -1.32 -16.42
N PHE A 564 -14.64 -1.13 -17.75
CA PHE A 564 -13.98 -0.01 -18.43
C PHE A 564 -14.94 0.63 -19.44
N PRO A 565 -15.67 1.67 -19.04
CA PRO A 565 -16.56 2.42 -19.96
C PRO A 565 -15.85 2.93 -21.21
N GLU A 566 -14.55 3.22 -21.11
CA GLU A 566 -13.67 3.65 -22.18
C GLU A 566 -13.50 2.58 -23.28
N GLN A 567 -13.83 1.33 -23.00
CA GLN A 567 -13.81 0.27 -24.03
C GLN A 567 -14.86 0.49 -25.10
N SER A 568 -15.98 1.12 -24.76
CA SER A 568 -16.97 1.56 -25.75
C SER A 568 -16.37 2.52 -26.77
N LEU A 569 -15.34 3.29 -26.38
CA LEU A 569 -14.60 4.16 -27.30
C LEU A 569 -13.76 3.36 -28.29
N LEU A 570 -13.12 2.28 -27.84
CA LEU A 570 -12.40 1.37 -28.73
C LEU A 570 -13.34 0.72 -29.74
N HIS A 571 -14.50 0.26 -29.30
CA HIS A 571 -15.53 -0.29 -30.19
C HIS A 571 -16.07 0.77 -31.16
N ALA A 572 -16.25 2.00 -30.71
CA ALA A 572 -16.66 3.10 -31.58
C ALA A 572 -15.62 3.38 -32.65
N TRP A 573 -14.33 3.36 -32.28
CA TRP A 573 -13.24 3.49 -33.24
C TRP A 573 -13.21 2.36 -34.29
N GLN A 574 -13.37 1.11 -33.84
CA GLN A 574 -13.42 -0.06 -34.72
C GLN A 574 -14.61 0.05 -35.68
N ASP A 575 -15.80 0.39 -35.19
CA ASP A 575 -16.98 0.54 -36.03
C ASP A 575 -16.77 1.64 -37.08
N TYR A 576 -16.16 2.77 -36.70
CA TYR A 576 -15.86 3.84 -37.66
C TYR A 576 -14.97 3.38 -38.79
N HIS A 577 -13.88 2.68 -38.49
CA HIS A 577 -12.92 2.18 -39.50
C HIS A 577 -13.41 0.96 -40.27
N HIS A 578 -14.35 0.19 -39.71
CA HIS A 578 -14.99 -0.93 -40.41
C HIS A 578 -16.19 -0.49 -41.30
N GLY A 579 -16.36 0.81 -41.49
CA GLY A 579 -17.42 1.34 -42.33
C GLY A 579 -18.80 1.35 -41.70
N LYS A 580 -18.87 1.41 -40.35
CA LYS A 580 -20.10 1.54 -39.55
C LYS A 580 -20.14 2.84 -38.75
N PRO A 581 -19.96 4.00 -39.40
CA PRO A 581 -19.76 5.25 -38.70
C PRO A 581 -20.97 5.67 -37.82
N LEU A 582 -22.19 5.33 -38.22
CA LEU A 582 -23.38 5.66 -37.44
C LEU A 582 -23.37 4.95 -36.04
N GLN A 583 -23.00 3.68 -36.03
CA GLN A 583 -22.84 2.93 -34.76
C GLN A 583 -21.73 3.51 -33.88
N ALA A 584 -20.63 3.93 -34.52
CA ALA A 584 -19.55 4.60 -33.85
C ALA A 584 -19.97 5.92 -33.17
N LEU A 585 -20.70 6.78 -33.90
CA LEU A 585 -21.23 8.04 -33.38
C LEU A 585 -22.19 7.79 -32.20
N GLN A 586 -23.09 6.81 -32.30
CA GLN A 586 -24.03 6.45 -31.25
C GLN A 586 -23.30 6.01 -29.96
N LYS A 587 -22.24 5.20 -30.08
CA LYS A 587 -21.43 4.78 -28.92
C LYS A 587 -20.73 5.94 -28.24
N ILE A 588 -20.15 6.88 -29.00
CA ILE A 588 -19.51 8.06 -28.43
C ILE A 588 -20.53 8.96 -27.75
N ASP A 589 -21.70 9.18 -28.34
CA ASP A 589 -22.75 9.99 -27.76
C ASP A 589 -23.25 9.39 -26.41
N LEU A 590 -23.37 8.07 -26.36
CA LEU A 590 -23.71 7.36 -25.12
C LEU A 590 -22.61 7.52 -24.05
N LEU A 591 -21.33 7.50 -24.44
CA LEU A 591 -20.23 7.75 -23.52
C LEU A 591 -20.24 9.16 -22.98
N ILE A 592 -20.47 10.15 -23.81
CA ILE A 592 -20.59 11.58 -23.41
C ILE A 592 -21.72 11.77 -22.40
N LYS A 593 -22.86 11.08 -22.60
CA LYS A 593 -24.00 11.14 -21.68
C LYS A 593 -23.78 10.47 -20.33
N LYS A 594 -22.88 9.49 -20.27
CA LYS A 594 -22.52 8.77 -19.02
C LYS A 594 -21.42 9.48 -18.20
N ASP A 595 -20.59 10.29 -18.87
CA ASP A 595 -19.42 10.91 -18.25
C ASP A 595 -19.75 12.30 -17.69
N THR A 596 -19.52 12.48 -16.39
CA THR A 596 -20.03 13.65 -15.65
C THR A 596 -19.10 14.86 -15.61
N ALA A 597 -17.82 14.82 -16.00
CA ALA A 597 -17.03 16.06 -15.84
C ALA A 597 -15.72 16.24 -16.61
N THR A 598 -14.87 15.25 -16.89
CA THR A 598 -13.48 15.53 -17.30
C THR A 598 -13.08 15.06 -18.70
N GLN A 599 -13.66 14.02 -19.21
CA GLN A 599 -13.35 13.46 -20.55
C GLN A 599 -14.30 13.97 -21.63
N ALA A 600 -15.45 14.51 -21.25
CA ALA A 600 -16.52 14.92 -22.17
C ALA A 600 -16.05 15.87 -23.28
N THR A 601 -15.13 16.79 -22.98
CA THR A 601 -14.65 17.74 -24.00
C THR A 601 -13.84 17.06 -25.11
N GLY A 602 -13.02 16.08 -24.79
CA GLY A 602 -12.26 15.28 -25.77
C GLY A 602 -13.17 14.43 -26.65
N LEU A 603 -14.13 13.77 -26.03
CA LEU A 603 -15.13 12.95 -26.74
C LEU A 603 -16.06 13.80 -27.60
N GLN A 604 -16.47 14.98 -27.13
CA GLN A 604 -17.28 15.93 -27.90
C GLN A 604 -16.54 16.43 -29.16
N ASN A 605 -15.24 16.72 -29.02
CA ASN A 605 -14.40 17.11 -30.16
C ASN A 605 -14.27 15.97 -31.16
N MET A 606 -14.09 14.75 -30.71
CA MET A 606 -14.00 13.55 -31.57
C MET A 606 -15.34 13.29 -32.27
N LEU A 607 -16.45 13.38 -31.57
CA LEU A 607 -17.79 13.26 -32.14
C LEU A 607 -18.02 14.31 -33.24
N SER A 608 -17.72 15.56 -32.94
CA SER A 608 -17.86 16.69 -33.87
C SER A 608 -16.99 16.50 -35.10
N PHE A 609 -15.75 16.05 -34.91
CA PHE A 609 -14.81 15.79 -35.99
C PHE A 609 -15.30 14.66 -36.92
N TRP A 610 -15.70 13.50 -36.40
CA TRP A 610 -16.21 12.38 -37.18
C TRP A 610 -17.48 12.78 -37.94
N LYS A 611 -18.39 13.47 -37.27
CA LYS A 611 -19.60 14.01 -37.89
C LYS A 611 -19.26 14.93 -39.09
N THR A 612 -18.33 15.85 -38.90
CA THR A 612 -17.91 16.77 -39.93
C THR A 612 -17.20 16.04 -41.11
N SER A 613 -16.41 15.01 -40.81
CA SER A 613 -15.75 14.18 -41.80
C SER A 613 -16.77 13.41 -42.65
N LEU A 614 -17.83 12.89 -42.06
CA LEU A 614 -18.89 12.17 -42.80
C LEU A 614 -19.76 13.06 -43.67
N LEU A 615 -19.78 14.37 -43.41
CA LEU A 615 -20.48 15.36 -44.25
C LEU A 615 -19.67 15.82 -45.47
N LYS A 616 -18.33 15.56 -45.49
CA LYS A 616 -17.49 15.97 -46.63
C LYS A 616 -17.83 15.15 -47.87
N PRO A 617 -18.05 15.79 -49.01
CA PRO A 617 -18.30 15.09 -50.28
C PRO A 617 -17.14 14.14 -50.59
N GLN A 618 -17.43 12.89 -50.86
CA GLN A 618 -16.48 11.91 -51.40
C GLN A 618 -16.93 11.49 -52.80
N SER A 619 -15.99 11.21 -53.67
CA SER A 619 -16.29 10.66 -54.99
C SER A 619 -16.77 9.21 -54.86
N ILE A 620 -18.04 8.98 -55.09
CA ILE A 620 -18.68 7.65 -54.92
C ILE A 620 -18.96 7.10 -56.34
N GLN A 621 -18.71 5.80 -56.48
CA GLN A 621 -19.14 5.08 -57.68
C GLN A 621 -20.67 5.02 -57.78
N ALA A 622 -21.22 5.03 -58.97
CA ALA A 622 -22.66 4.92 -59.15
C ALA A 622 -23.22 3.61 -58.51
N ILE A 623 -24.31 3.75 -57.78
CA ILE A 623 -24.95 2.66 -57.07
C ILE A 623 -25.99 2.02 -57.99
N HIS A 624 -25.85 0.71 -58.26
CA HIS A 624 -26.75 0.01 -59.18
C HIS A 624 -27.48 -1.18 -58.53
N THR A 625 -26.94 -1.76 -57.47
CA THR A 625 -27.49 -2.96 -56.86
C THR A 625 -27.99 -2.71 -55.44
N LEU A 626 -28.90 -3.57 -54.95
CA LEU A 626 -29.41 -3.53 -53.60
C LEU A 626 -28.27 -3.67 -52.55
N GLN A 627 -27.28 -4.51 -52.83
CA GLN A 627 -26.17 -4.75 -51.93
C GLN A 627 -25.24 -3.54 -51.83
N GLU A 628 -24.97 -2.89 -52.98
CA GLU A 628 -24.21 -1.64 -53.02
C GLU A 628 -24.97 -0.52 -52.30
N ALA A 629 -26.29 -0.41 -52.47
CA ALA A 629 -27.10 0.59 -51.78
C ALA A 629 -27.06 0.42 -50.26
N LYS A 630 -27.19 -0.81 -49.74
CA LYS A 630 -27.07 -1.11 -48.32
C LYS A 630 -25.71 -0.73 -47.76
N LYS A 631 -24.66 -1.16 -48.45
CA LYS A 631 -23.26 -0.88 -48.03
C LYS A 631 -22.96 0.63 -48.09
N ALA A 632 -23.42 1.32 -49.14
CA ALA A 632 -23.18 2.75 -49.30
C ALA A 632 -23.85 3.59 -48.18
N ILE A 633 -25.08 3.26 -47.79
CA ILE A 633 -25.76 3.92 -46.65
C ILE A 633 -25.08 3.65 -45.36
N GLU A 634 -24.61 2.42 -45.13
CA GLU A 634 -23.89 2.06 -43.90
C GLU A 634 -22.55 2.83 -43.79
N GLN A 635 -21.81 2.93 -44.91
CA GLN A 635 -20.50 3.59 -44.93
C GLN A 635 -20.56 5.11 -45.00
N HIS A 636 -21.58 5.67 -45.68
CA HIS A 636 -21.73 7.09 -45.93
C HIS A 636 -23.12 7.63 -45.55
N PRO A 637 -23.52 7.52 -44.24
CA PRO A 637 -24.88 7.77 -43.79
C PRO A 637 -25.34 9.23 -43.94
N PHE A 638 -24.41 10.17 -44.11
CA PHE A 638 -24.73 11.60 -44.16
C PHE A 638 -24.45 12.24 -45.54
N GLN A 639 -24.03 11.46 -46.53
CA GLN A 639 -23.81 12.02 -47.87
C GLN A 639 -25.11 12.07 -48.67
N VAL A 640 -25.54 13.28 -49.01
CA VAL A 640 -26.81 13.53 -49.71
C VAL A 640 -26.86 12.77 -51.04
N ASP A 641 -25.77 12.79 -51.82
CA ASP A 641 -25.69 12.11 -53.12
C ASP A 641 -25.84 10.59 -52.99
N VAL A 642 -25.29 10.01 -51.91
CA VAL A 642 -25.47 8.58 -51.59
C VAL A 642 -26.90 8.26 -51.27
N LEU A 643 -27.52 9.02 -50.39
CA LEU A 643 -28.88 8.81 -49.97
C LEU A 643 -29.86 8.94 -51.14
N GLN A 644 -29.63 9.92 -52.02
CA GLN A 644 -30.45 10.14 -53.23
C GLN A 644 -30.33 9.01 -54.25
N GLN A 645 -29.16 8.37 -54.38
CA GLN A 645 -28.98 7.23 -55.30
C GLN A 645 -29.48 5.92 -54.66
N ALA A 646 -29.25 5.71 -53.36
CA ALA A 646 -29.54 4.45 -52.71
C ALA A 646 -31.04 4.25 -52.38
N PHE A 647 -31.76 5.32 -52.00
CA PHE A 647 -33.17 5.21 -51.56
C PHE A 647 -34.13 4.74 -52.68
N PRO A 648 -34.05 5.20 -53.95
CA PRO A 648 -34.87 4.66 -55.01
C PRO A 648 -34.66 3.15 -55.20
N ILE A 649 -33.40 2.67 -55.08
CA ILE A 649 -33.08 1.25 -55.20
C ILE A 649 -33.65 0.46 -54.03
N LEU A 650 -33.50 0.94 -52.81
CA LEU A 650 -34.09 0.31 -51.59
C LEU A 650 -35.62 0.22 -51.73
N ASN A 651 -36.26 1.28 -52.16
CA ASN A 651 -37.71 1.34 -52.30
C ASN A 651 -38.21 0.37 -53.39
N GLN A 652 -37.45 0.26 -54.54
CA GLN A 652 -37.74 -0.71 -55.60
C GLN A 652 -37.70 -2.16 -55.09
N TYR A 653 -36.79 -2.48 -54.18
CA TYR A 653 -36.64 -3.82 -53.57
C TYR A 653 -37.47 -4.00 -52.30
N LYS A 654 -38.48 -3.15 -52.02
CA LYS A 654 -39.36 -3.20 -50.83
C LYS A 654 -38.60 -3.10 -49.49
N GLN A 655 -37.48 -2.39 -49.47
CA GLN A 655 -36.69 -2.08 -48.26
C GLN A 655 -36.97 -0.64 -47.77
N GLU A 656 -38.23 -0.19 -47.86
CA GLU A 656 -38.68 1.19 -47.58
C GLU A 656 -38.41 1.58 -46.12
N LYS A 657 -38.55 0.62 -45.18
CA LYS A 657 -38.24 0.86 -43.78
C LYS A 657 -36.78 1.18 -43.55
N MET A 658 -35.88 0.49 -44.25
CA MET A 658 -34.41 0.74 -44.18
C MET A 658 -34.06 2.14 -44.68
N ALA A 659 -34.69 2.57 -45.78
CA ALA A 659 -34.52 3.92 -46.32
C ALA A 659 -35.05 5.00 -45.34
N TYR A 660 -36.19 4.74 -44.73
CA TYR A 660 -36.77 5.61 -43.71
C TYR A 660 -35.85 5.73 -42.48
N ASP A 661 -35.41 4.60 -41.89
CA ASP A 661 -34.55 4.59 -40.74
C ASP A 661 -33.21 5.29 -40.98
N ALA A 662 -32.62 5.13 -42.18
CA ALA A 662 -31.43 5.83 -42.60
C ALA A 662 -31.66 7.35 -42.76
N ALA A 663 -32.81 7.75 -43.36
CA ALA A 663 -33.16 9.16 -43.49
C ALA A 663 -33.43 9.82 -42.13
N LEU A 664 -34.09 9.11 -41.20
CA LEU A 664 -34.32 9.55 -39.85
C LEU A 664 -33.02 9.75 -39.10
N ALA A 665 -32.09 8.79 -39.17
CA ALA A 665 -30.79 8.89 -38.56
C ALA A 665 -29.99 10.07 -39.12
N ALA A 666 -29.98 10.25 -40.45
CA ALA A 666 -29.31 11.38 -41.07
C ALA A 666 -29.86 12.72 -40.60
N LEU A 667 -31.18 12.85 -40.44
CA LEU A 667 -31.84 14.04 -39.89
C LEU A 667 -31.48 14.26 -38.41
N GLN A 668 -31.62 13.27 -37.56
CA GLN A 668 -31.36 13.37 -36.11
C GLN A 668 -29.95 13.82 -35.80
N TRP A 669 -28.97 13.33 -36.56
CA TRP A 669 -27.58 13.74 -36.42
C TRP A 669 -27.27 15.11 -37.01
N ASN A 670 -28.09 15.62 -37.92
CA ASN A 670 -27.82 16.83 -38.69
C ASN A 670 -29.02 17.78 -38.75
N GLU A 671 -29.74 17.96 -37.65
CA GLU A 671 -30.94 18.83 -37.56
C GLU A 671 -30.73 20.28 -38.03
N GLY A 672 -29.48 20.77 -38.00
CA GLY A 672 -29.12 22.11 -38.48
C GLY A 672 -29.09 22.23 -40.00
N ILE A 673 -29.15 21.12 -40.79
CA ILE A 673 -28.98 21.11 -42.24
C ILE A 673 -30.34 20.85 -42.94
N PRO A 674 -30.93 21.84 -43.59
CA PRO A 674 -32.30 21.76 -44.13
C PRO A 674 -32.56 20.61 -45.11
N VAL A 675 -31.55 20.20 -45.89
CA VAL A 675 -31.72 19.15 -46.92
C VAL A 675 -32.14 17.79 -46.32
N TYR A 676 -31.77 17.49 -45.06
CA TYR A 676 -32.16 16.23 -44.44
C TYR A 676 -33.62 16.17 -44.04
N TYR A 677 -34.28 17.31 -43.81
CA TYR A 677 -35.71 17.39 -43.62
C TYR A 677 -36.48 17.03 -44.88
N LEU A 678 -35.95 17.46 -46.08
CA LEU A 678 -36.50 17.07 -47.36
C LEU A 678 -36.42 15.57 -47.58
N ILE A 679 -35.20 15.03 -47.37
CA ILE A 679 -34.92 13.60 -47.55
C ILE A 679 -35.79 12.75 -46.63
N PHE A 680 -35.90 13.14 -45.39
CA PHE A 680 -36.73 12.42 -44.39
C PHE A 680 -38.23 12.52 -44.73
N ALA A 681 -38.75 13.70 -45.09
CA ALA A 681 -40.16 13.89 -45.46
C ALA A 681 -40.53 12.96 -46.64
N MET A 682 -39.67 12.88 -47.65
CA MET A 682 -39.88 11.99 -48.80
C MET A 682 -39.97 10.53 -48.42
N GLN A 683 -39.08 10.04 -47.52
CA GLN A 683 -39.07 8.64 -47.07
C GLN A 683 -40.24 8.37 -46.09
N ALA A 684 -40.62 9.32 -45.24
CA ALA A 684 -41.79 9.21 -44.41
C ALA A 684 -43.06 9.04 -45.20
N TYR A 685 -43.27 9.84 -46.27
CA TYR A 685 -44.39 9.64 -47.19
C TYR A 685 -44.32 8.30 -47.93
N GLN A 686 -43.09 7.83 -48.28
CA GLN A 686 -42.91 6.56 -48.98
C GLN A 686 -43.40 5.36 -48.15
N ILE A 687 -43.20 5.37 -46.83
CA ILE A 687 -43.67 4.29 -45.94
C ILE A 687 -45.11 4.52 -45.38
N GLY A 688 -45.73 5.65 -45.72
CA GLY A 688 -47.07 5.98 -45.28
C GLY A 688 -47.12 6.75 -43.95
N GLU A 689 -46.01 7.17 -43.36
CA GLU A 689 -45.94 7.97 -42.12
C GLU A 689 -46.22 9.47 -42.41
N ILE A 690 -47.50 9.77 -42.72
CA ILE A 690 -47.92 11.09 -43.20
C ILE A 690 -47.68 12.20 -42.16
N THR A 691 -47.88 11.92 -40.89
CA THR A 691 -47.72 12.90 -39.80
C THR A 691 -46.27 13.37 -39.74
N TYR A 692 -45.32 12.45 -39.64
CA TYR A 692 -43.89 12.77 -39.60
C TYR A 692 -43.39 13.43 -40.88
N GLY A 693 -43.91 13.00 -42.03
CA GLY A 693 -43.64 13.65 -43.30
C GLY A 693 -44.08 15.11 -43.36
N ASN A 694 -45.29 15.42 -42.84
CA ASN A 694 -45.82 16.79 -42.75
C ASN A 694 -44.98 17.65 -41.79
N GLU A 695 -44.63 17.13 -40.61
CA GLU A 695 -43.82 17.83 -39.62
C GLU A 695 -42.41 18.18 -40.23
N ALA A 696 -41.80 17.24 -40.89
CA ALA A 696 -40.51 17.48 -41.53
C ALA A 696 -40.62 18.50 -42.69
N ALA A 697 -41.65 18.42 -43.50
CA ALA A 697 -41.87 19.39 -44.57
C ALA A 697 -42.16 20.82 -44.01
N GLN A 698 -42.89 20.92 -42.88
CA GLN A 698 -43.09 22.18 -42.20
C GLN A 698 -41.80 22.75 -41.60
N GLN A 699 -40.97 21.92 -40.96
CA GLN A 699 -39.67 22.32 -40.44
C GLN A 699 -38.73 22.76 -41.58
N LEU A 700 -38.75 22.07 -42.71
CA LEU A 700 -38.01 22.49 -43.91
C LEU A 700 -38.44 23.88 -44.38
N ASN A 701 -39.75 24.16 -44.42
CA ASN A 701 -40.26 25.46 -44.84
C ASN A 701 -39.85 26.59 -43.87
N ILE A 702 -39.85 26.30 -42.57
CA ILE A 702 -39.41 27.28 -41.54
C ILE A 702 -37.88 27.56 -41.68
N ARG A 703 -37.09 26.51 -41.84
CA ARG A 703 -35.62 26.61 -41.84
C ARG A 703 -35.03 27.07 -43.19
N ASN A 704 -35.64 26.70 -44.31
CA ASN A 704 -35.22 27.08 -45.63
C ASN A 704 -36.40 27.10 -46.63
N PRO A 705 -37.14 28.22 -46.71
CA PRO A 705 -38.28 28.37 -47.60
C PRO A 705 -37.94 28.18 -49.09
N SER A 706 -36.70 28.48 -49.52
CA SER A 706 -36.30 28.33 -50.90
C SER A 706 -36.14 26.85 -51.31
N ILE A 707 -35.57 26.02 -50.46
CA ILE A 707 -35.47 24.56 -50.71
C ILE A 707 -36.89 23.97 -50.67
N TYR A 708 -37.76 24.40 -49.74
CA TYR A 708 -39.12 23.95 -49.64
C TYR A 708 -39.91 24.28 -50.90
N SER A 709 -39.92 25.51 -51.35
CA SER A 709 -40.66 25.95 -52.54
C SER A 709 -40.18 25.25 -53.81
N ALA A 710 -38.88 25.06 -53.99
CA ALA A 710 -38.31 24.31 -55.10
C ALA A 710 -38.76 22.82 -55.16
N ASN A 711 -39.06 22.21 -54.01
CA ASN A 711 -39.44 20.80 -53.92
C ASN A 711 -40.91 20.59 -53.51
N GLN A 712 -41.70 21.64 -53.42
CA GLN A 712 -43.09 21.59 -52.94
C GLN A 712 -44.00 20.68 -53.81
N ALA A 713 -43.85 20.72 -55.12
CA ALA A 713 -44.59 19.86 -56.06
C ALA A 713 -44.28 18.37 -55.80
N THR A 714 -43.00 18.03 -55.59
CA THR A 714 -42.53 16.67 -55.32
C THR A 714 -43.04 16.16 -53.98
N LEU A 715 -42.96 16.98 -52.93
CA LEU A 715 -43.50 16.67 -51.59
C LEU A 715 -45.02 16.44 -51.60
N ASN A 716 -45.75 17.31 -52.30
CA ASN A 716 -47.23 17.18 -52.43
C ASN A 716 -47.62 15.91 -53.21
N LYS A 717 -46.87 15.54 -54.26
CA LYS A 717 -47.07 14.29 -54.99
C LYS A 717 -46.82 13.08 -54.07
N ALA A 718 -45.69 13.04 -53.39
CA ALA A 718 -45.37 11.96 -52.46
C ALA A 718 -46.42 11.81 -51.33
N LYS A 719 -46.87 12.92 -50.76
CA LYS A 719 -47.93 12.96 -49.78
C LYS A 719 -49.26 12.40 -50.32
N ALA A 720 -49.65 12.81 -51.54
CA ALA A 720 -50.87 12.30 -52.16
C ALA A 720 -50.82 10.79 -52.45
N GLU A 721 -49.67 10.29 -52.87
CA GLU A 721 -49.44 8.86 -53.05
C GLU A 721 -49.48 8.10 -51.72
N ALA A 722 -48.91 8.64 -50.62
CA ALA A 722 -49.01 8.08 -49.28
C ALA A 722 -50.48 7.95 -48.78
N ILE A 723 -51.27 9.02 -48.97
CA ILE A 723 -52.69 9.01 -48.62
C ILE A 723 -53.46 7.96 -49.40
N ARG A 724 -53.17 7.83 -50.73
CA ARG A 724 -53.79 6.78 -51.55
C ARG A 724 -53.46 5.37 -51.04
N ARG A 725 -52.20 5.09 -50.66
CA ARG A 725 -51.78 3.78 -50.11
C ARG A 725 -52.43 3.44 -48.79
N GLN A 726 -52.81 4.41 -47.94
CA GLN A 726 -53.52 4.18 -46.66
C GLN A 726 -54.98 3.91 -46.84
N ASN A 727 -55.60 4.35 -47.97
CA ASN A 727 -57.01 4.19 -48.26
C ASN A 727 -57.34 2.92 -49.06
N PHE A 728 -56.36 2.14 -49.42
CA PHE A 728 -56.44 0.81 -50.04
C PHE A 728 -55.80 -0.26 -49.10
#